data_2bad5649a2bd69f251b88f086beacc06
#
_entry.id   2bad5649a2bd69f251b88f086beacc06
#
_cell.length_a   1.000
_cell.length_b   1.000
_cell.length_c   1.000
_cell.angle_alpha   90.00
_cell.angle_beta   90.00
_cell.angle_gamma   90.00
#
_symmetry.space_group_name_H-M   'P 1'
#
loop_
_entity.id
_entity.type
_entity.pdbx_description
1 polymer ?
#
loop_
_entity_poly.entity_id
_entity_poly.type
_entity_poly.pdbx_seq_one_letter_code
_entity_poly.pdbx_strand_id
1 'polypeptide(L)'
;MINFIQFVIKIRALIIILTLLITLLAGYFLTNLRIVIDPIAILPASHPFVSSKSTLENVFSEYYSYVVAIEPKSGTQADPEVLQKIQRITSELKKDNGLVKSTLLSISSQNAKAILDNGSESFEVRPFYNVLNQADKLKAWLDSNPIYTDAIVSSDKKIFTVLAQFKPDPQGYGAIVKRIQPIIDKERDDRVNIYLSGHINFLGQIELYSERMVILVPIAVVLIALLLFDAFRSVQGLLLPLLTANLALIWVLGIMGASGIPLDVFNATTPILILAIAAGHAVQILKRYYEEYQQLRFNTQLTPEQANKAAVIVSVSKVGRYMIAASLIAAMGFLSLTVFEIKTVKTFGIFTGVGILCTLLIELTFMPALRSCLKPPKLPTEQRLNGVWNVVIGFIVGRAMTRSFVVFWLLIIGLAIVGASRVQIENSNKANFADWTTVRQDDALINQRLGGTQTFYIMIDTGQVDGINQPAILNGIATLQNQLATTAGVGKTVSIVDFLKRMNQAMQGKANILPETSEQVGQYLLMYSMSGEPDDLKSYLDFNHQRANLKVFVQRDDSSFILALVAQAQQIAAQVFPPGVTVQFGGGVAEAAALNEVLVHDKLLNILQIIVVVFIASCLLFRSFIAGLLVLLPLLISVVTNFGILGLFGIPLNIATSLISAMAVGIGADYAIYLISRYREEYLRDPINALSVTLNSAGKACLYVAASVAVGYGVLAFSFGFKVHQWLALLIASAMFVSVFAALTLIPAILQRFHPKFLNRM
;
A
#
# COMPACT_ATOMS: atom_id res chain seq x y z
N MET A 1 38.81 -11.53 -6.92
CA MET A 1 38.38 -10.13 -6.97
C MET A 1 39.41 -9.21 -7.67
N ILE A 2 40.71 -9.22 -7.30
CA ILE A 2 41.74 -8.35 -7.92
C ILE A 2 41.78 -8.54 -9.44
N ASN A 3 41.91 -9.76 -9.94
CA ASN A 3 41.93 -10.05 -11.37
C ASN A 3 40.65 -9.58 -12.10
N PHE A 4 39.50 -9.71 -11.45
CA PHE A 4 38.24 -9.22 -11.99
C PHE A 4 38.24 -7.69 -12.16
N ILE A 5 38.67 -6.94 -11.15
CA ILE A 5 38.71 -5.47 -11.23
C ILE A 5 39.77 -4.98 -12.23
N GLN A 6 40.92 -5.66 -12.31
CA GLN A 6 41.92 -5.37 -13.34
C GLN A 6 41.35 -5.57 -14.76
N PHE A 7 40.55 -6.64 -14.96
CA PHE A 7 39.87 -6.89 -16.22
C PHE A 7 38.82 -5.79 -16.50
N VAL A 8 37.98 -5.42 -15.50
CA VAL A 8 37.04 -4.31 -15.63
C VAL A 8 37.72 -3.00 -16.07
N ILE A 9 38.87 -2.66 -15.46
CA ILE A 9 39.60 -1.44 -15.81
C ILE A 9 40.21 -1.55 -17.21
N LYS A 10 40.65 -2.75 -17.63
CA LYS A 10 41.19 -3.00 -18.97
C LYS A 10 40.15 -2.73 -20.06
N ILE A 11 38.91 -3.16 -19.86
CA ILE A 11 37.80 -3.01 -20.82
C ILE A 11 36.83 -1.87 -20.47
N ARG A 12 37.27 -0.89 -19.68
CA ARG A 12 36.44 0.19 -19.10
C ARG A 12 35.58 0.93 -20.13
N ALA A 13 36.12 1.21 -21.34
CA ALA A 13 35.35 1.89 -22.38
C ALA A 13 34.16 1.05 -22.85
N LEU A 14 34.35 -0.25 -23.05
CA LEU A 14 33.25 -1.18 -23.40
C LEU A 14 32.19 -1.24 -22.33
N ILE A 15 32.59 -1.31 -21.04
CA ILE A 15 31.63 -1.34 -19.90
C ILE A 15 30.81 -0.06 -19.86
N ILE A 16 31.44 1.11 -20.02
CA ILE A 16 30.74 2.39 -20.02
C ILE A 16 29.71 2.45 -21.16
N ILE A 17 30.15 2.09 -22.40
CA ILE A 17 29.27 2.07 -23.57
C ILE A 17 28.11 1.10 -23.37
N LEU A 18 28.37 -0.13 -22.92
CA LEU A 18 27.33 -1.14 -22.69
C LEU A 18 26.32 -0.69 -21.60
N THR A 19 26.81 -0.10 -20.51
CA THR A 19 25.95 0.45 -19.47
C THR A 19 25.03 1.55 -20.01
N LEU A 20 25.56 2.46 -20.84
CA LEU A 20 24.78 3.51 -21.47
C LEU A 20 23.73 2.94 -22.44
N LEU A 21 24.11 1.94 -23.26
CA LEU A 21 23.15 1.27 -24.17
C LEU A 21 22.03 0.58 -23.43
N ILE A 22 22.33 -0.16 -22.36
CA ILE A 22 21.32 -0.80 -21.51
C ILE A 22 20.42 0.28 -20.87
N THR A 23 21.00 1.39 -20.43
CA THR A 23 20.24 2.49 -19.84
C THR A 23 19.30 3.16 -20.84
N LEU A 24 19.73 3.34 -22.09
CA LEU A 24 18.86 3.86 -23.15
C LEU A 24 17.72 2.90 -23.47
N LEU A 25 18.00 1.60 -23.53
CA LEU A 25 16.99 0.58 -23.74
C LEU A 25 15.98 0.55 -22.58
N ALA A 26 16.46 0.54 -21.34
CA ALA A 26 15.61 0.60 -20.15
C ALA A 26 14.79 1.90 -20.12
N GLY A 27 15.39 3.03 -20.49
CA GLY A 27 14.73 4.32 -20.62
C GLY A 27 13.59 4.31 -21.64
N TYR A 28 13.73 3.59 -22.75
CA TYR A 28 12.65 3.41 -23.72
C TYR A 28 11.44 2.68 -23.09
N PHE A 29 11.68 1.60 -22.34
CA PHE A 29 10.59 0.86 -21.69
C PHE A 29 9.96 1.59 -20.51
N LEU A 30 10.60 2.62 -19.96
CA LEU A 30 10.00 3.51 -18.95
C LEU A 30 8.71 4.17 -19.44
N THR A 31 8.57 4.43 -20.74
CA THR A 31 7.38 5.03 -21.33
C THR A 31 6.13 4.14 -21.22
N ASN A 32 6.32 2.85 -21.00
CA ASN A 32 5.23 1.87 -20.82
C ASN A 32 4.76 1.74 -19.35
N LEU A 33 5.50 2.38 -18.42
CA LEU A 33 5.20 2.25 -17.00
C LEU A 33 3.95 3.06 -16.63
N ARG A 34 2.99 2.43 -15.96
CA ARG A 34 1.74 3.04 -15.51
C ARG A 34 1.64 2.97 -13.99
N ILE A 35 0.91 3.91 -13.39
CA ILE A 35 0.59 3.90 -11.95
C ILE A 35 -0.89 3.53 -11.85
N VAL A 36 -1.20 2.32 -11.38
CA VAL A 36 -2.56 1.79 -11.34
C VAL A 36 -2.72 0.90 -10.11
N ILE A 37 -3.87 1.00 -9.43
CA ILE A 37 -4.28 0.00 -8.42
C ILE A 37 -5.11 -1.06 -9.13
N ASP A 38 -4.68 -2.31 -9.05
CA ASP A 38 -5.49 -3.45 -9.44
C ASP A 38 -6.05 -4.14 -8.18
N PRO A 39 -7.32 -3.88 -7.80
CA PRO A 39 -7.91 -4.46 -6.60
C PRO A 39 -8.01 -5.99 -6.67
N ILE A 40 -8.10 -6.56 -7.89
CA ILE A 40 -8.15 -8.01 -8.10
C ILE A 40 -6.79 -8.65 -7.78
N ALA A 41 -5.70 -7.92 -8.02
CA ALA A 41 -4.34 -8.40 -7.75
C ALA A 41 -3.98 -8.41 -6.26
N ILE A 42 -4.82 -7.85 -5.40
CA ILE A 42 -4.54 -7.75 -3.96
C ILE A 42 -4.87 -9.06 -3.24
N LEU A 43 -5.97 -9.73 -3.59
CA LEU A 43 -6.34 -11.02 -3.00
C LEU A 43 -5.88 -12.21 -3.86
N PRO A 44 -5.62 -13.39 -3.25
CA PRO A 44 -5.40 -14.63 -4.00
C PRO A 44 -6.60 -14.97 -4.87
N ALA A 45 -6.36 -15.46 -6.10
CA ALA A 45 -7.43 -15.83 -7.03
C ALA A 45 -8.35 -16.96 -6.48
N SER A 46 -7.83 -17.76 -5.56
CA SER A 46 -8.57 -18.85 -4.89
C SER A 46 -9.47 -18.37 -3.74
N HIS A 47 -9.36 -17.10 -3.33
CA HIS A 47 -10.13 -16.59 -2.19
C HIS A 47 -11.62 -16.51 -2.52
N PRO A 48 -12.55 -16.95 -1.62
CA PRO A 48 -13.99 -16.93 -1.86
C PRO A 48 -14.55 -15.58 -2.29
N PHE A 49 -14.01 -14.47 -1.77
CA PHE A 49 -14.46 -13.12 -2.11
C PHE A 49 -14.06 -12.69 -3.52
N VAL A 50 -13.02 -13.29 -4.12
CA VAL A 50 -12.66 -13.06 -5.53
C VAL A 50 -13.66 -13.72 -6.46
N SER A 51 -14.09 -14.97 -6.16
CA SER A 51 -15.15 -15.64 -6.92
C SER A 51 -16.49 -14.94 -6.78
N SER A 52 -16.84 -14.49 -5.58
CA SER A 52 -18.04 -13.70 -5.30
C SER A 52 -18.10 -12.38 -6.08
N LYS A 53 -16.94 -11.73 -6.26
CA LYS A 53 -16.84 -10.49 -7.07
C LYS A 53 -17.25 -10.75 -8.51
N SER A 54 -16.75 -11.82 -9.11
CA SER A 54 -17.10 -12.17 -10.50
C SER A 54 -18.62 -12.45 -10.65
N THR A 55 -19.27 -13.04 -9.64
CA THR A 55 -20.72 -13.23 -9.61
C THR A 55 -21.46 -11.90 -9.50
N LEU A 56 -21.02 -11.00 -8.60
CA LEU A 56 -21.59 -9.66 -8.45
C LEU A 56 -21.54 -8.88 -9.77
N GLU A 57 -20.39 -8.87 -10.44
CA GLU A 57 -20.19 -8.13 -11.69
C GLU A 57 -20.98 -8.72 -12.85
N ASN A 58 -20.97 -10.04 -13.03
CA ASN A 58 -21.55 -10.71 -14.19
C ASN A 58 -23.07 -10.95 -14.06
N VAL A 59 -23.56 -11.29 -12.87
CA VAL A 59 -24.97 -11.61 -12.63
C VAL A 59 -25.76 -10.34 -12.25
N PHE A 60 -25.27 -9.60 -11.26
CA PHE A 60 -25.98 -8.46 -10.69
C PHE A 60 -25.53 -7.11 -11.27
N SER A 61 -24.52 -7.10 -12.12
CA SER A 61 -23.90 -5.87 -12.68
C SER A 61 -23.38 -4.91 -11.59
N GLU A 62 -22.99 -5.43 -10.41
CA GLU A 62 -22.50 -4.64 -9.29
C GLU A 62 -21.00 -4.43 -9.38
N TYR A 63 -20.59 -3.18 -9.40
CA TYR A 63 -19.22 -2.70 -9.45
C TYR A 63 -18.94 -1.77 -8.26
N TYR A 64 -17.71 -1.28 -8.14
CA TYR A 64 -17.41 -0.28 -7.13
C TYR A 64 -18.14 1.04 -7.41
N SER A 65 -18.57 1.69 -6.34
CA SER A 65 -19.39 2.89 -6.38
C SER A 65 -18.59 4.17 -6.14
N TYR A 66 -19.02 5.23 -6.82
CA TYR A 66 -18.71 6.62 -6.52
C TYR A 66 -19.99 7.30 -6.03
N VAL A 67 -19.91 7.98 -4.89
CA VAL A 67 -21.06 8.60 -4.22
C VAL A 67 -20.88 10.12 -4.23
N VAL A 68 -21.87 10.82 -4.78
CA VAL A 68 -21.98 12.29 -4.76
C VAL A 68 -23.21 12.65 -3.95
N ALA A 69 -23.03 13.32 -2.81
CA ALA A 69 -24.14 13.79 -1.98
C ALA A 69 -24.21 15.32 -2.03
N ILE A 70 -25.43 15.86 -2.16
CA ILE A 70 -25.68 17.29 -2.23
C ILE A 70 -26.65 17.69 -1.13
N GLU A 71 -26.28 18.72 -0.35
CA GLU A 71 -27.06 19.30 0.73
C GLU A 71 -27.20 20.81 0.54
N PRO A 72 -28.40 21.41 0.70
CA PRO A 72 -28.53 22.85 0.69
C PRO A 72 -27.94 23.46 1.96
N LYS A 73 -27.17 24.55 1.87
CA LYS A 73 -26.62 25.27 3.05
C LYS A 73 -27.73 25.93 3.89
N SER A 74 -28.75 26.42 3.23
CA SER A 74 -29.96 26.97 3.85
C SER A 74 -31.13 26.55 3.00
N GLY A 75 -31.85 25.49 3.37
CA GLY A 75 -32.89 24.99 2.48
C GLY A 75 -33.95 24.15 3.18
N THR A 76 -35.02 23.97 2.44
CA THR A 76 -36.16 23.14 2.81
C THR A 76 -35.97 21.70 2.35
N GLN A 77 -36.86 20.84 2.75
CA GLN A 77 -36.92 19.47 2.22
C GLN A 77 -37.19 19.48 0.71
N ALA A 78 -36.50 18.60 -0.02
CA ALA A 78 -36.61 18.52 -1.48
C ALA A 78 -36.34 19.86 -2.18
N ASP A 79 -35.27 20.56 -1.77
CA ASP A 79 -34.90 21.87 -2.31
C ASP A 79 -34.75 21.82 -3.82
N PRO A 80 -35.44 22.71 -4.60
CA PRO A 80 -35.44 22.68 -6.06
C PRO A 80 -34.07 22.82 -6.68
N GLU A 81 -33.16 23.56 -6.04
CA GLU A 81 -31.81 23.74 -6.54
C GLU A 81 -30.95 22.49 -6.40
N VAL A 82 -31.06 21.82 -5.26
CA VAL A 82 -30.42 20.51 -5.05
C VAL A 82 -30.91 19.51 -6.10
N LEU A 83 -32.23 19.46 -6.32
CA LEU A 83 -32.82 18.56 -7.32
C LEU A 83 -32.33 18.84 -8.75
N GLN A 84 -32.20 20.10 -9.13
CA GLN A 84 -31.65 20.47 -10.44
C GLN A 84 -30.17 20.11 -10.57
N LYS A 85 -29.34 20.30 -9.52
CA LYS A 85 -27.93 19.90 -9.53
C LYS A 85 -27.78 18.39 -9.63
N ILE A 86 -28.56 17.63 -8.87
CA ILE A 86 -28.62 16.17 -8.98
C ILE A 86 -28.98 15.75 -10.42
N GLN A 87 -29.94 16.41 -11.04
CA GLN A 87 -30.33 16.11 -12.41
C GLN A 87 -29.22 16.38 -13.43
N ARG A 88 -28.51 17.53 -13.30
CA ARG A 88 -27.38 17.85 -14.18
C ARG A 88 -26.22 16.88 -13.98
N ILE A 89 -25.82 16.61 -12.74
CA ILE A 89 -24.75 15.65 -12.43
C ILE A 89 -25.11 14.26 -12.96
N THR A 90 -26.33 13.77 -12.69
CA THR A 90 -26.79 12.45 -13.19
C THR A 90 -26.73 12.38 -14.71
N SER A 91 -27.14 13.43 -15.41
CA SER A 91 -27.15 13.48 -16.86
C SER A 91 -25.75 13.53 -17.47
N GLU A 92 -24.81 14.24 -16.83
CA GLU A 92 -23.42 14.30 -17.28
C GLU A 92 -22.69 12.97 -17.01
N LEU A 93 -22.87 12.37 -15.83
CA LEU A 93 -22.32 11.06 -15.53
C LEU A 93 -22.81 9.96 -16.50
N LYS A 94 -24.08 10.02 -16.92
CA LYS A 94 -24.65 9.06 -17.89
C LYS A 94 -23.92 9.05 -19.23
N LYS A 95 -23.16 10.10 -19.56
CA LYS A 95 -22.37 10.21 -20.81
C LYS A 95 -21.03 9.48 -20.71
N ASP A 96 -20.55 9.15 -19.50
CA ASP A 96 -19.28 8.44 -19.33
C ASP A 96 -19.39 6.99 -19.80
N ASN A 97 -18.48 6.56 -20.67
CA ASN A 97 -18.48 5.22 -21.25
C ASN A 97 -18.11 4.12 -20.24
N GLY A 98 -17.41 4.47 -19.16
CA GLY A 98 -17.06 3.55 -18.06
C GLY A 98 -18.21 3.32 -17.10
N LEU A 99 -19.26 4.16 -17.11
CA LEU A 99 -20.39 4.03 -16.21
C LEU A 99 -21.24 2.79 -16.55
N VAL A 100 -21.61 2.04 -15.53
CA VAL A 100 -22.61 0.95 -15.62
C VAL A 100 -23.99 1.58 -15.51
N LYS A 101 -24.63 1.83 -16.65
CA LYS A 101 -25.86 2.65 -16.72
C LYS A 101 -27.03 2.05 -15.94
N SER A 102 -27.13 0.72 -15.85
CA SER A 102 -28.18 0.02 -15.09
C SER A 102 -28.06 0.20 -13.58
N THR A 103 -26.88 0.57 -13.06
CA THR A 103 -26.64 0.77 -11.62
C THR A 103 -26.60 2.24 -11.22
N LEU A 104 -26.72 3.18 -12.16
CA LEU A 104 -26.77 4.61 -11.84
C LEU A 104 -28.05 4.92 -11.06
N LEU A 105 -27.92 5.18 -9.77
CA LEU A 105 -29.03 5.39 -8.87
C LEU A 105 -29.05 6.81 -8.31
N SER A 106 -30.05 7.58 -8.70
CA SER A 106 -30.39 8.89 -8.12
C SER A 106 -31.88 9.13 -8.35
N ILE A 107 -32.47 10.07 -7.64
CA ILE A 107 -33.89 10.42 -7.85
C ILE A 107 -34.17 11.00 -9.25
N SER A 108 -33.15 11.41 -9.98
CA SER A 108 -33.23 11.88 -11.36
C SER A 108 -32.84 10.82 -12.39
N SER A 109 -32.47 9.63 -11.98
CA SER A 109 -32.18 8.51 -12.88
C SER A 109 -33.44 7.74 -13.27
N GLN A 110 -33.35 7.00 -14.38
CA GLN A 110 -34.42 6.06 -14.78
C GLN A 110 -34.56 4.87 -13.86
N ASN A 111 -33.48 4.52 -13.12
CA ASN A 111 -33.43 3.32 -12.30
C ASN A 111 -34.06 3.52 -10.91
N ALA A 112 -34.27 4.77 -10.48
CA ALA A 112 -35.00 5.05 -9.24
C ALA A 112 -36.49 5.24 -9.54
N LYS A 113 -37.30 4.24 -9.22
CA LYS A 113 -38.73 4.19 -9.57
C LYS A 113 -39.61 4.03 -8.34
N ALA A 114 -40.69 4.80 -8.29
CA ALA A 114 -41.75 4.65 -7.30
C ALA A 114 -42.73 3.57 -7.75
N ILE A 115 -43.13 2.70 -6.84
CA ILE A 115 -44.23 1.76 -6.99
C ILE A 115 -45.46 2.45 -6.39
N LEU A 116 -46.44 2.73 -7.20
CA LEU A 116 -47.62 3.56 -6.88
C LEU A 116 -48.85 2.68 -6.91
N ASP A 117 -49.74 2.86 -5.94
CA ASP A 117 -51.07 2.28 -5.95
C ASP A 117 -51.91 2.95 -7.05
N ASN A 118 -52.56 2.14 -7.88
CA ASN A 118 -53.40 2.62 -8.99
C ASN A 118 -54.92 2.46 -8.69
N GLY A 119 -55.25 2.06 -7.46
CA GLY A 119 -56.65 2.02 -6.97
C GLY A 119 -57.56 0.91 -7.52
N SER A 120 -57.01 -0.04 -8.31
CA SER A 120 -57.77 -1.13 -8.97
C SER A 120 -57.08 -2.50 -8.80
N GLU A 121 -56.60 -2.83 -7.60
CA GLU A 121 -55.82 -4.04 -7.34
C GLU A 121 -54.63 -4.18 -8.31
N SER A 122 -54.01 -3.03 -8.69
CA SER A 122 -52.88 -2.93 -9.60
C SER A 122 -51.91 -1.86 -9.09
N PHE A 123 -50.67 -1.93 -9.52
CA PHE A 123 -49.68 -0.89 -9.25
C PHE A 123 -49.07 -0.40 -10.56
N GLU A 124 -48.53 0.81 -10.52
CA GLU A 124 -47.80 1.42 -11.60
C GLU A 124 -46.37 1.75 -11.14
N VAL A 125 -45.41 1.55 -12.01
CA VAL A 125 -43.99 1.84 -11.73
C VAL A 125 -43.61 3.09 -12.53
N ARG A 126 -43.25 4.17 -11.82
CA ARG A 126 -42.85 5.44 -12.44
C ARG A 126 -41.54 5.97 -11.88
N PRO A 127 -40.63 6.44 -12.76
CA PRO A 127 -39.37 7.07 -12.31
C PRO A 127 -39.67 8.36 -11.52
N PHE A 128 -38.92 8.61 -10.44
CA PHE A 128 -39.04 9.84 -9.64
C PHE A 128 -38.76 11.11 -10.44
N TYR A 129 -37.95 11.04 -11.50
CA TYR A 129 -37.67 12.23 -12.31
C TYR A 129 -38.91 12.88 -12.92
N ASN A 130 -40.02 12.14 -13.05
CA ASN A 130 -41.28 12.67 -13.56
C ASN A 130 -41.93 13.73 -12.65
N VAL A 131 -41.56 13.76 -11.37
CA VAL A 131 -42.12 14.64 -10.34
C VAL A 131 -41.10 15.53 -9.66
N LEU A 132 -39.88 15.64 -10.18
CA LEU A 132 -38.79 16.45 -9.59
C LEU A 132 -39.20 17.92 -9.39
N ASN A 133 -40.03 18.49 -10.29
CA ASN A 133 -40.49 19.86 -10.21
C ASN A 133 -41.75 20.02 -9.33
N GLN A 134 -42.23 18.95 -8.67
CA GLN A 134 -43.45 18.93 -7.86
C GLN A 134 -43.08 18.44 -6.45
N ALA A 135 -42.52 19.35 -5.62
CA ALA A 135 -41.91 18.98 -4.31
C ALA A 135 -42.85 18.16 -3.40
N ASP A 136 -44.13 18.52 -3.30
CA ASP A 136 -45.06 17.79 -2.42
C ASP A 136 -45.35 16.38 -2.96
N LYS A 137 -45.48 16.26 -4.30
CA LYS A 137 -45.70 14.95 -4.92
C LYS A 137 -44.43 14.08 -4.83
N LEU A 138 -43.24 14.65 -5.00
CA LEU A 138 -41.99 13.97 -4.81
C LEU A 138 -41.85 13.44 -3.36
N LYS A 139 -42.20 14.27 -2.36
CA LYS A 139 -42.21 13.85 -0.96
C LYS A 139 -43.18 12.69 -0.71
N ALA A 140 -44.41 12.78 -1.24
CA ALA A 140 -45.41 11.71 -1.10
C ALA A 140 -44.94 10.39 -1.75
N TRP A 141 -44.28 10.46 -2.92
CA TRP A 141 -43.72 9.29 -3.57
C TRP A 141 -42.55 8.69 -2.78
N LEU A 142 -41.67 9.51 -2.22
CA LEU A 142 -40.59 9.06 -1.35
C LEU A 142 -41.13 8.42 -0.07
N ASP A 143 -42.15 9.00 0.58
CA ASP A 143 -42.78 8.46 1.77
C ASP A 143 -43.44 7.10 1.55
N SER A 144 -44.03 6.92 0.35
CA SER A 144 -44.62 5.64 -0.03
C SER A 144 -43.62 4.59 -0.48
N ASN A 145 -42.35 4.97 -0.74
CA ASN A 145 -41.28 4.09 -1.22
C ASN A 145 -40.01 4.20 -0.33
N PRO A 146 -40.02 3.72 0.90
CA PRO A 146 -38.93 3.85 1.87
C PRO A 146 -37.65 3.08 1.48
N ILE A 147 -37.68 2.35 0.38
CA ILE A 147 -36.52 1.65 -0.19
C ILE A 147 -35.35 2.62 -0.43
N TYR A 148 -35.64 3.83 -0.84
CA TYR A 148 -34.68 4.86 -1.20
C TYR A 148 -34.23 5.76 -0.03
N THR A 149 -34.99 5.73 1.09
CA THR A 149 -34.64 6.48 2.30
C THR A 149 -33.37 5.89 2.92
N ASP A 150 -32.44 6.76 3.28
CA ASP A 150 -31.10 6.45 3.79
C ASP A 150 -30.19 5.66 2.82
N ALA A 151 -30.69 5.32 1.62
CA ALA A 151 -29.88 4.79 0.54
C ALA A 151 -29.40 5.90 -0.40
N ILE A 152 -30.32 6.71 -0.95
CA ILE A 152 -30.02 7.83 -1.83
C ILE A 152 -30.65 9.16 -1.43
N VAL A 153 -31.54 9.15 -0.44
CA VAL A 153 -32.20 10.35 0.10
C VAL A 153 -32.16 10.25 1.62
N SER A 154 -31.72 11.30 2.31
CA SER A 154 -31.71 11.31 3.77
C SER A 154 -33.16 11.28 4.34
N SER A 155 -33.32 10.75 5.57
CA SER A 155 -34.63 10.65 6.25
C SER A 155 -35.32 12.01 6.35
N ASP A 156 -34.56 13.09 6.53
CA ASP A 156 -35.07 14.47 6.55
C ASP A 156 -35.31 15.08 5.15
N LYS A 157 -35.02 14.33 4.09
CA LYS A 157 -35.20 14.73 2.67
C LYS A 157 -34.47 16.01 2.30
N LYS A 158 -33.34 16.31 2.95
CA LYS A 158 -32.48 17.45 2.62
C LYS A 158 -31.29 17.04 1.76
N ILE A 159 -30.72 15.84 1.99
CA ILE A 159 -29.59 15.34 1.22
C ILE A 159 -30.10 14.38 0.16
N PHE A 160 -29.65 14.59 -1.06
CA PHE A 160 -29.87 13.69 -2.18
C PHE A 160 -28.54 13.23 -2.75
N THR A 161 -28.47 11.96 -3.15
CA THR A 161 -27.22 11.38 -3.66
C THR A 161 -27.36 10.85 -5.07
N VAL A 162 -26.22 10.85 -5.77
CA VAL A 162 -25.98 10.09 -6.99
C VAL A 162 -25.00 8.97 -6.65
N LEU A 163 -25.45 7.74 -6.77
CA LEU A 163 -24.63 6.55 -6.65
C LEU A 163 -24.33 6.05 -8.06
N ALA A 164 -23.07 6.13 -8.47
CA ALA A 164 -22.61 5.76 -9.80
C ALA A 164 -21.57 4.65 -9.70
N GLN A 165 -21.76 3.56 -10.45
CA GLN A 165 -20.80 2.46 -10.48
C GLN A 165 -20.07 2.43 -11.80
N PHE A 166 -18.76 2.16 -11.75
CA PHE A 166 -17.92 2.17 -12.94
C PHE A 166 -17.19 0.85 -13.09
N LYS A 167 -17.08 0.43 -14.34
CA LYS A 167 -16.15 -0.67 -14.69
C LYS A 167 -14.71 -0.24 -14.41
N PRO A 168 -13.82 -1.19 -14.09
CA PRO A 168 -12.40 -0.89 -13.95
C PRO A 168 -11.84 -0.17 -15.18
N ASP A 169 -11.20 0.98 -14.96
CA ASP A 169 -10.56 1.75 -16.02
C ASP A 169 -9.11 1.27 -16.23
N PRO A 170 -8.66 1.03 -17.47
CA PRO A 170 -7.29 0.66 -17.75
C PRO A 170 -6.23 1.67 -17.28
N GLN A 171 -6.65 2.92 -17.03
CA GLN A 171 -5.80 3.99 -16.49
C GLN A 171 -5.94 4.15 -14.96
N GLY A 172 -6.72 3.29 -14.30
CA GLY A 172 -6.94 3.29 -12.87
C GLY A 172 -8.13 4.11 -12.40
N TYR A 173 -8.42 4.02 -11.12
CA TYR A 173 -9.53 4.73 -10.48
C TYR A 173 -9.29 6.24 -10.36
N GLY A 174 -8.02 6.66 -10.29
CA GLY A 174 -7.65 8.07 -10.35
C GLY A 174 -8.09 8.75 -11.63
N ALA A 175 -8.09 8.03 -12.76
CA ALA A 175 -8.59 8.54 -14.03
C ALA A 175 -10.11 8.78 -13.98
N ILE A 176 -10.87 7.88 -13.33
CA ILE A 176 -12.31 8.07 -13.12
C ILE A 176 -12.56 9.32 -12.28
N VAL A 177 -11.85 9.46 -11.15
CA VAL A 177 -11.97 10.65 -10.27
C VAL A 177 -11.65 11.93 -11.06
N LYS A 178 -10.56 11.95 -11.85
CA LYS A 178 -10.18 13.11 -12.67
C LYS A 178 -11.24 13.48 -13.71
N ARG A 179 -11.98 12.51 -14.26
CA ARG A 179 -13.07 12.78 -15.22
C ARG A 179 -14.32 13.30 -14.54
N ILE A 180 -14.63 12.82 -13.34
CA ILE A 180 -15.83 13.22 -12.59
C ILE A 180 -15.65 14.59 -11.93
N GLN A 181 -14.46 14.90 -11.42
CA GLN A 181 -14.19 16.11 -10.66
C GLN A 181 -14.64 17.41 -11.36
N PRO A 182 -14.36 17.65 -12.66
CA PRO A 182 -14.84 18.86 -13.35
C PRO A 182 -16.37 18.96 -13.44
N ILE A 183 -17.06 17.80 -13.51
CA ILE A 183 -18.54 17.77 -13.53
C ILE A 183 -19.07 18.28 -12.18
N ILE A 184 -18.45 17.82 -11.09
CA ILE A 184 -18.83 18.19 -9.73
C ILE A 184 -18.46 19.65 -9.45
N ASP A 185 -17.26 20.09 -9.82
CA ASP A 185 -16.77 21.45 -9.54
C ASP A 185 -17.61 22.52 -10.27
N LYS A 186 -18.17 22.21 -11.40
CA LYS A 186 -19.10 23.08 -12.12
C LYS A 186 -20.39 23.35 -11.34
N GLU A 187 -20.82 22.41 -10.50
CA GLU A 187 -22.03 22.50 -9.69
C GLU A 187 -21.80 23.05 -8.27
N ARG A 188 -20.53 23.28 -7.89
CA ARG A 188 -20.17 23.89 -6.59
C ARG A 188 -20.48 25.38 -6.61
N ASP A 189 -21.23 25.86 -5.61
CA ASP A 189 -21.46 27.27 -5.35
C ASP A 189 -21.73 27.55 -3.87
N ASP A 190 -22.10 28.81 -3.55
CA ASP A 190 -22.34 29.22 -2.17
C ASP A 190 -23.68 28.72 -1.58
N ARG A 191 -24.52 28.06 -2.35
CA ARG A 191 -25.88 27.63 -1.96
C ARG A 191 -25.93 26.18 -1.51
N VAL A 192 -25.02 25.35 -2.00
CA VAL A 192 -24.99 23.91 -1.68
C VAL A 192 -23.63 23.47 -1.16
N ASN A 193 -23.64 22.39 -0.38
CA ASN A 193 -22.48 21.59 -0.09
C ASN A 193 -22.52 20.32 -0.94
N ILE A 194 -21.40 19.97 -1.56
CA ILE A 194 -21.25 18.72 -2.32
C ILE A 194 -20.17 17.88 -1.66
N TYR A 195 -20.52 16.69 -1.23
CA TYR A 195 -19.68 15.72 -0.56
C TYR A 195 -19.42 14.53 -1.46
N LEU A 196 -18.20 13.99 -1.41
CA LEU A 196 -17.74 12.90 -2.29
C LEU A 196 -17.26 11.73 -1.45
N SER A 197 -17.74 10.53 -1.75
CA SER A 197 -17.31 9.30 -1.10
C SER A 197 -17.49 8.08 -2.03
N GLY A 198 -17.50 6.88 -1.45
CA GLY A 198 -17.59 5.61 -2.17
C GLY A 198 -16.24 4.98 -2.42
N HIS A 199 -16.26 3.69 -2.75
CA HIS A 199 -15.03 2.89 -2.89
C HIS A 199 -14.09 3.43 -3.97
N ILE A 200 -14.65 3.87 -5.12
CA ILE A 200 -13.87 4.47 -6.22
C ILE A 200 -13.20 5.77 -5.78
N ASN A 201 -13.87 6.60 -4.97
CA ASN A 201 -13.25 7.84 -4.50
C ASN A 201 -12.02 7.54 -3.64
N PHE A 202 -12.11 6.58 -2.71
CA PHE A 202 -10.96 6.20 -1.89
C PHE A 202 -9.81 5.64 -2.73
N LEU A 203 -10.07 4.67 -3.62
CA LEU A 203 -9.05 4.08 -4.48
C LEU A 203 -8.42 5.12 -5.41
N GLY A 204 -9.25 5.96 -6.03
CA GLY A 204 -8.77 7.01 -6.91
C GLY A 204 -7.92 8.06 -6.19
N GLN A 205 -8.30 8.46 -4.98
CA GLN A 205 -7.49 9.37 -4.17
C GLN A 205 -6.15 8.73 -3.74
N ILE A 206 -6.13 7.43 -3.41
CA ILE A 206 -4.88 6.70 -3.13
C ILE A 206 -3.95 6.76 -4.35
N GLU A 207 -4.47 6.52 -5.57
CA GLU A 207 -3.68 6.66 -6.82
C GLU A 207 -3.17 8.08 -7.03
N LEU A 208 -4.01 9.10 -6.84
CA LEU A 208 -3.64 10.51 -6.99
C LEU A 208 -2.56 10.94 -5.98
N TYR A 209 -2.62 10.42 -4.74
CA TYR A 209 -1.54 10.64 -3.76
C TYR A 209 -0.25 9.93 -4.17
N SER A 210 -0.35 8.75 -4.80
CA SER A 210 0.81 8.01 -5.31
C SER A 210 1.46 8.71 -6.51
N GLU A 211 0.71 9.42 -7.35
CA GLU A 211 1.26 10.26 -8.42
C GLU A 211 2.19 11.36 -7.88
N ARG A 212 2.04 11.80 -6.63
CA ARG A 212 2.96 12.76 -5.98
C ARG A 212 4.40 12.26 -5.90
N MET A 213 4.63 10.95 -6.08
CA MET A 213 5.98 10.38 -6.18
C MET A 213 6.80 11.02 -7.29
N VAL A 214 6.18 11.52 -8.36
CA VAL A 214 6.86 12.26 -9.44
C VAL A 214 7.60 13.50 -8.88
N ILE A 215 7.11 14.11 -7.81
CA ILE A 215 7.73 15.26 -7.13
C ILE A 215 8.62 14.79 -5.96
N LEU A 216 8.16 13.80 -5.20
CA LEU A 216 8.87 13.36 -3.99
C LEU A 216 10.20 12.66 -4.32
N VAL A 217 10.28 11.90 -5.42
CA VAL A 217 11.53 11.24 -5.84
C VAL A 217 12.65 12.25 -6.15
N PRO A 218 12.45 13.30 -6.97
CA PRO A 218 13.46 14.36 -7.15
C PRO A 218 13.88 15.04 -5.83
N ILE A 219 12.95 15.30 -4.93
CA ILE A 219 13.28 15.87 -3.60
C ILE A 219 14.18 14.89 -2.82
N ALA A 220 13.88 13.58 -2.84
CA ALA A 220 14.73 12.57 -2.21
C ALA A 220 16.14 12.58 -2.81
N VAL A 221 16.27 12.67 -4.14
CA VAL A 221 17.56 12.78 -4.83
C VAL A 221 18.35 14.00 -4.33
N VAL A 222 17.71 15.16 -4.21
CA VAL A 222 18.38 16.39 -3.72
C VAL A 222 18.83 16.23 -2.27
N LEU A 223 18.01 15.67 -1.40
CA LEU A 223 18.36 15.47 0.02
C LEU A 223 19.49 14.43 0.18
N ILE A 224 19.45 13.34 -0.57
CA ILE A 224 20.54 12.36 -0.63
C ILE A 224 21.82 13.02 -1.17
N ALA A 225 21.70 13.89 -2.19
CA ALA A 225 22.83 14.64 -2.73
C ALA A 225 23.49 15.54 -1.69
N LEU A 226 22.70 16.23 -0.85
CA LEU A 226 23.22 17.06 0.23
C LEU A 226 24.00 16.22 1.26
N LEU A 227 23.50 15.04 1.62
CA LEU A 227 24.20 14.10 2.51
C LEU A 227 25.50 13.59 1.89
N LEU A 228 25.51 13.24 0.61
CA LEU A 228 26.71 12.81 -0.12
C LEU A 228 27.73 13.93 -0.23
N PHE A 229 27.27 15.16 -0.45
CA PHE A 229 28.16 16.32 -0.45
C PHE A 229 28.78 16.55 0.93
N ASP A 230 28.03 16.38 2.00
CA ASP A 230 28.58 16.44 3.36
C ASP A 230 29.61 15.30 3.62
N ALA A 231 29.32 14.09 3.13
CA ALA A 231 30.19 12.94 3.30
C ALA A 231 31.55 13.09 2.61
N PHE A 232 31.61 13.69 1.43
CA PHE A 232 32.79 13.70 0.58
C PHE A 232 33.40 15.08 0.29
N ARG A 233 32.63 16.16 0.47
CA ARG A 233 33.02 17.55 0.16
C ARG A 233 33.70 17.70 -1.19
N SER A 234 33.30 16.89 -2.18
CA SER A 234 33.85 16.88 -3.53
C SER A 234 32.78 16.59 -4.58
N VAL A 235 32.87 17.24 -5.74
CA VAL A 235 31.93 17.05 -6.85
C VAL A 235 31.93 15.59 -7.33
N GLN A 236 33.10 14.95 -7.38
CA GLN A 236 33.20 13.55 -7.80
C GLN A 236 32.60 12.60 -6.77
N GLY A 237 32.75 12.87 -5.47
CA GLY A 237 32.15 12.12 -4.39
C GLY A 237 30.64 12.29 -4.32
N LEU A 238 30.09 13.39 -4.85
CA LEU A 238 28.67 13.64 -5.00
C LEU A 238 28.10 12.95 -6.24
N LEU A 239 28.69 13.21 -7.41
CA LEU A 239 28.11 12.82 -8.70
C LEU A 239 28.21 11.31 -8.96
N LEU A 240 29.28 10.63 -8.54
CA LEU A 240 29.45 9.20 -8.81
C LEU A 240 28.35 8.35 -8.14
N PRO A 241 28.08 8.47 -6.82
CA PRO A 241 26.98 7.72 -6.19
C PRO A 241 25.61 8.04 -6.78
N LEU A 242 25.34 9.32 -7.05
CA LEU A 242 24.07 9.72 -7.66
C LEU A 242 23.90 9.15 -9.06
N LEU A 243 24.95 9.14 -9.86
CA LEU A 243 24.91 8.57 -11.21
C LEU A 243 24.63 7.06 -11.16
N THR A 244 25.36 6.31 -10.33
CA THR A 244 25.13 4.86 -10.19
C THR A 244 23.72 4.55 -9.66
N ALA A 245 23.23 5.34 -8.72
CA ALA A 245 21.89 5.19 -8.16
C ALA A 245 20.79 5.46 -9.22
N ASN A 246 20.94 6.53 -10.02
CA ASN A 246 19.97 6.83 -11.08
C ASN A 246 20.01 5.79 -12.21
N LEU A 247 21.20 5.27 -12.58
CA LEU A 247 21.31 4.18 -13.56
C LEU A 247 20.57 2.92 -13.06
N ALA A 248 20.79 2.53 -11.82
CA ALA A 248 20.09 1.38 -11.21
C ALA A 248 18.57 1.58 -11.19
N LEU A 249 18.10 2.78 -10.84
CA LEU A 249 16.70 3.14 -10.87
C LEU A 249 16.10 2.99 -12.27
N ILE A 250 16.75 3.56 -13.29
CA ILE A 250 16.28 3.48 -14.69
C ILE A 250 16.22 2.02 -15.15
N TRP A 251 17.18 1.19 -14.78
CA TRP A 251 17.20 -0.23 -15.13
C TRP A 251 16.01 -0.98 -14.52
N VAL A 252 15.75 -0.79 -13.22
CA VAL A 252 14.64 -1.47 -12.53
C VAL A 252 13.29 -1.06 -13.10
N LEU A 253 13.05 0.25 -13.22
CA LEU A 253 11.80 0.76 -13.76
C LEU A 253 11.63 0.39 -15.23
N GLY A 254 12.72 0.36 -16.01
CA GLY A 254 12.70 -0.12 -17.39
C GLY A 254 12.35 -1.61 -17.49
N ILE A 255 12.87 -2.46 -16.59
CA ILE A 255 12.52 -3.88 -16.51
C ILE A 255 11.03 -4.04 -16.14
N MET A 256 10.52 -3.23 -15.18
CA MET A 256 9.08 -3.22 -14.86
C MET A 256 8.24 -2.84 -16.07
N GLY A 257 8.59 -1.75 -16.77
CA GLY A 257 7.89 -1.32 -17.98
C GLY A 257 7.94 -2.35 -19.12
N ALA A 258 9.08 -3.02 -19.31
CA ALA A 258 9.22 -4.11 -20.28
C ALA A 258 8.38 -5.34 -19.94
N SER A 259 8.20 -5.61 -18.63
CA SER A 259 7.39 -6.74 -18.13
C SER A 259 5.88 -6.43 -18.12
N GLY A 260 5.47 -5.20 -18.46
CA GLY A 260 4.07 -4.76 -18.41
C GLY A 260 3.48 -4.70 -16.99
N ILE A 261 4.33 -4.70 -15.96
CA ILE A 261 3.89 -4.67 -14.56
C ILE A 261 3.80 -3.19 -14.11
N PRO A 262 2.60 -2.74 -13.68
CA PRO A 262 2.43 -1.35 -13.28
C PRO A 262 3.09 -1.05 -11.93
N LEU A 263 3.38 0.22 -11.69
CA LEU A 263 3.60 0.73 -10.35
C LEU A 263 2.25 0.85 -9.64
N ASP A 264 2.07 0.10 -8.59
CA ASP A 264 0.96 0.29 -7.66
C ASP A 264 1.41 1.15 -6.45
N VAL A 265 0.49 1.45 -5.56
CA VAL A 265 0.76 2.29 -4.37
C VAL A 265 1.93 1.78 -3.53
N PHE A 266 2.10 0.46 -3.47
CA PHE A 266 3.13 -0.19 -2.67
C PHE A 266 4.47 -0.19 -3.38
N ASN A 267 4.48 -0.49 -4.68
CA ASN A 267 5.66 -0.46 -5.54
C ASN A 267 6.14 0.95 -5.87
N ALA A 268 5.28 1.97 -5.75
CA ALA A 268 5.63 3.37 -6.02
C ALA A 268 6.77 3.90 -5.12
N THR A 269 7.06 3.24 -4.01
CA THR A 269 8.19 3.57 -3.13
C THR A 269 9.52 2.92 -3.55
N THR A 270 9.51 1.93 -4.45
CA THR A 270 10.70 1.24 -4.97
C THR A 270 11.77 2.21 -5.51
N PRO A 271 11.43 3.28 -6.26
CA PRO A 271 12.41 4.25 -6.72
C PRO A 271 13.27 4.87 -5.61
N ILE A 272 12.63 5.31 -4.53
CA ILE A 272 13.33 5.90 -3.37
C ILE A 272 14.23 4.86 -2.70
N LEU A 273 13.76 3.62 -2.59
CA LEU A 273 14.49 2.52 -1.99
C LEU A 273 15.78 2.21 -2.76
N ILE A 274 15.68 2.03 -4.07
CA ILE A 274 16.84 1.72 -4.92
C ILE A 274 17.83 2.87 -4.92
N LEU A 275 17.37 4.12 -5.03
CA LEU A 275 18.22 5.30 -4.94
C LEU A 275 19.03 5.34 -3.63
N ALA A 276 18.36 5.08 -2.52
CA ALA A 276 18.98 5.15 -1.19
C ALA A 276 19.99 4.01 -0.97
N ILE A 277 19.68 2.78 -1.38
CA ILE A 277 20.56 1.61 -1.28
C ILE A 277 21.80 1.81 -2.16
N ALA A 278 21.60 2.18 -3.43
CA ALA A 278 22.70 2.40 -4.38
C ALA A 278 23.63 3.53 -3.93
N ALA A 279 23.07 4.66 -3.48
CA ALA A 279 23.88 5.73 -2.92
C ALA A 279 24.68 5.26 -1.71
N GLY A 280 24.10 4.41 -0.85
CA GLY A 280 24.74 3.84 0.33
C GLY A 280 25.95 2.95 -0.01
N HIS A 281 25.77 2.00 -0.91
CA HIS A 281 26.86 1.11 -1.35
C HIS A 281 28.01 1.90 -2.01
N ALA A 282 27.65 2.87 -2.86
CA ALA A 282 28.65 3.72 -3.49
C ALA A 282 29.47 4.53 -2.47
N VAL A 283 28.85 4.95 -1.34
CA VAL A 283 29.56 5.60 -0.23
C VAL A 283 30.61 4.68 0.38
N GLN A 284 30.30 3.39 0.60
CA GLN A 284 31.25 2.42 1.17
C GLN A 284 32.48 2.25 0.27
N ILE A 285 32.29 2.08 -1.05
CA ILE A 285 33.39 1.95 -2.02
C ILE A 285 34.24 3.21 -2.09
N LEU A 286 33.60 4.38 -2.24
CA LEU A 286 34.31 5.64 -2.40
C LEU A 286 35.07 6.04 -1.15
N LYS A 287 34.51 5.82 0.03
CA LYS A 287 35.22 6.11 1.27
C LYS A 287 36.48 5.27 1.39
N ARG A 288 36.37 3.96 1.10
CA ARG A 288 37.54 3.09 1.05
C ARG A 288 38.53 3.50 -0.03
N TYR A 289 38.06 3.92 -1.22
CA TYR A 289 38.91 4.40 -2.28
C TYR A 289 39.71 5.65 -1.84
N TYR A 290 39.09 6.61 -1.15
CA TYR A 290 39.83 7.80 -0.67
C TYR A 290 40.87 7.43 0.39
N GLU A 291 40.57 6.51 1.31
CA GLU A 291 41.52 6.00 2.29
C GLU A 291 42.74 5.33 1.62
N GLU A 292 42.52 4.41 0.67
CA GLU A 292 43.59 3.71 -0.04
C GLU A 292 44.41 4.66 -0.94
N TYR A 293 43.75 5.61 -1.61
CA TYR A 293 44.44 6.59 -2.43
C TYR A 293 45.38 7.48 -1.59
N GLN A 294 44.94 7.91 -0.44
CA GLN A 294 45.74 8.70 0.51
C GLN A 294 46.94 7.88 1.02
N GLN A 295 46.73 6.63 1.44
CA GLN A 295 47.83 5.76 1.89
C GLN A 295 48.88 5.52 0.78
N LEU A 296 48.45 5.25 -0.45
CA LEU A 296 49.35 5.02 -1.59
C LEU A 296 50.15 6.29 -1.95
N ARG A 297 49.53 7.47 -1.85
CA ARG A 297 50.22 8.75 -2.12
C ARG A 297 51.27 9.12 -1.08
N PHE A 298 51.06 8.76 0.18
CA PHE A 298 52.00 9.06 1.27
C PHE A 298 53.12 8.02 1.40
N ASN A 299 52.83 6.75 1.13
CA ASN A 299 53.74 5.63 1.44
C ASN A 299 54.45 5.07 0.23
N THR A 300 54.21 5.58 -1.01
CA THR A 300 54.81 5.07 -2.24
C THR A 300 55.20 6.22 -3.18
N GLN A 301 56.17 5.94 -4.08
CA GLN A 301 56.61 6.89 -5.11
C GLN A 301 55.71 6.88 -6.38
N LEU A 302 54.47 6.36 -6.29
CA LEU A 302 53.58 6.28 -7.45
C LEU A 302 53.15 7.67 -7.92
N THR A 303 52.98 7.83 -9.23
CA THR A 303 52.36 9.03 -9.80
C THR A 303 50.88 9.12 -9.35
N PRO A 304 50.26 10.31 -9.36
CA PRO A 304 48.84 10.45 -9.00
C PRO A 304 47.91 9.52 -9.80
N GLU A 305 48.16 9.32 -11.10
CA GLU A 305 47.39 8.45 -11.99
C GLU A 305 47.59 6.97 -11.66
N GLN A 306 48.84 6.55 -11.34
CA GLN A 306 49.13 5.18 -10.91
C GLN A 306 48.49 4.89 -9.58
N ALA A 307 48.62 5.80 -8.60
CA ALA A 307 47.99 5.70 -7.30
C ALA A 307 46.46 5.65 -7.41
N ASN A 308 45.84 6.44 -8.31
CA ASN A 308 44.42 6.42 -8.59
C ASN A 308 43.95 5.03 -9.04
N LYS A 309 44.56 4.44 -10.06
CA LYS A 309 44.21 3.10 -10.57
C LYS A 309 44.42 2.01 -9.51
N ALA A 310 45.55 2.06 -8.80
CA ALA A 310 45.87 1.12 -7.73
C ALA A 310 44.85 1.22 -6.59
N ALA A 311 44.47 2.44 -6.19
CA ALA A 311 43.46 2.66 -5.15
C ALA A 311 42.07 2.09 -5.52
N VAL A 312 41.66 2.24 -6.80
CA VAL A 312 40.40 1.63 -7.28
C VAL A 312 40.46 0.11 -7.19
N ILE A 313 41.56 -0.52 -7.63
CA ILE A 313 41.73 -1.98 -7.56
C ILE A 313 41.65 -2.46 -6.10
N VAL A 314 42.41 -1.83 -5.21
CA VAL A 314 42.54 -2.25 -3.82
C VAL A 314 41.21 -2.04 -3.09
N SER A 315 40.56 -0.88 -3.23
CA SER A 315 39.32 -0.55 -2.54
C SER A 315 38.20 -1.51 -2.90
N VAL A 316 37.97 -1.70 -4.21
CA VAL A 316 36.89 -2.60 -4.66
C VAL A 316 37.22 -4.07 -4.36
N SER A 317 38.47 -4.46 -4.36
CA SER A 317 38.88 -5.83 -3.98
C SER A 317 38.63 -6.13 -2.51
N LYS A 318 38.80 -5.14 -1.62
CA LYS A 318 38.57 -5.27 -0.18
C LYS A 318 37.08 -5.22 0.17
N VAL A 319 36.35 -4.20 -0.32
CA VAL A 319 34.93 -3.98 -0.01
C VAL A 319 34.01 -4.90 -0.82
N GLY A 320 34.34 -5.14 -2.09
CA GLY A 320 33.44 -5.80 -3.03
C GLY A 320 33.01 -7.23 -2.64
N ARG A 321 33.86 -8.02 -1.95
CA ARG A 321 33.46 -9.36 -1.48
C ARG A 321 32.33 -9.30 -0.46
N TYR A 322 32.41 -8.38 0.49
CA TYR A 322 31.41 -8.19 1.51
C TYR A 322 30.15 -7.54 0.94
N MET A 323 30.33 -6.62 0.00
CA MET A 323 29.24 -5.98 -0.71
C MET A 323 28.43 -6.97 -1.56
N ILE A 324 29.10 -7.91 -2.27
CA ILE A 324 28.42 -9.02 -2.97
C ILE A 324 27.58 -9.82 -1.99
N ALA A 325 28.16 -10.22 -0.87
CA ALA A 325 27.43 -11.02 0.12
C ALA A 325 26.26 -10.25 0.72
N ALA A 326 26.45 -8.99 1.13
CA ALA A 326 25.41 -8.15 1.69
C ALA A 326 24.29 -7.90 0.68
N SER A 327 24.61 -7.56 -0.58
CA SER A 327 23.63 -7.38 -1.64
C SER A 327 22.85 -8.64 -1.98
N LEU A 328 23.51 -9.81 -1.97
CA LEU A 328 22.81 -11.09 -2.18
C LEU A 328 21.86 -11.39 -1.00
N ILE A 329 22.28 -11.15 0.23
CA ILE A 329 21.44 -11.32 1.42
C ILE A 329 20.25 -10.35 1.35
N ALA A 330 20.49 -9.09 1.01
CA ALA A 330 19.43 -8.10 0.85
C ALA A 330 18.46 -8.49 -0.27
N ALA A 331 18.95 -8.88 -1.44
CA ALA A 331 18.12 -9.36 -2.55
C ALA A 331 17.29 -10.58 -2.17
N MET A 332 17.88 -11.57 -1.48
CA MET A 332 17.14 -12.73 -0.95
C MET A 332 16.09 -12.32 0.07
N GLY A 333 16.40 -11.33 0.93
CA GLY A 333 15.44 -10.77 1.89
C GLY A 333 14.21 -10.18 1.21
N PHE A 334 14.39 -9.43 0.11
CA PHE A 334 13.26 -8.92 -0.68
C PHE A 334 12.58 -10.02 -1.50
N LEU A 335 13.32 -10.93 -2.10
CA LEU A 335 12.75 -12.07 -2.83
C LEU A 335 11.94 -13.01 -1.92
N SER A 336 12.21 -13.03 -0.60
CA SER A 336 11.39 -13.79 0.35
C SER A 336 9.93 -13.31 0.40
N LEU A 337 9.64 -12.07 -0.03
CA LEU A 337 8.27 -11.58 -0.17
C LEU A 337 7.45 -12.34 -1.23
N THR A 338 8.07 -13.17 -2.06
CA THR A 338 7.36 -14.05 -3.00
C THR A 338 6.54 -15.14 -2.31
N VAL A 339 6.76 -15.38 -1.01
CA VAL A 339 5.93 -16.27 -0.17
C VAL A 339 4.53 -15.72 0.01
N PHE A 340 4.36 -14.38 0.05
CA PHE A 340 3.03 -13.80 0.15
C PHE A 340 2.14 -14.23 -1.01
N GLU A 341 0.89 -14.50 -0.75
CA GLU A 341 -0.09 -14.76 -1.81
C GLU A 341 -0.51 -13.47 -2.52
N ILE A 342 -0.38 -12.33 -1.87
CA ILE A 342 -0.70 -10.99 -2.38
C ILE A 342 0.26 -10.62 -3.51
N LYS A 343 -0.24 -10.52 -4.74
CA LYS A 343 0.55 -10.27 -5.96
C LYS A 343 1.38 -8.97 -5.88
N THR A 344 0.82 -7.91 -5.34
CA THR A 344 1.47 -6.62 -5.16
C THR A 344 2.72 -6.71 -4.28
N VAL A 345 2.65 -7.51 -3.19
CA VAL A 345 3.80 -7.77 -2.30
C VAL A 345 4.86 -8.60 -3.00
N LYS A 346 4.46 -9.61 -3.78
CA LYS A 346 5.38 -10.42 -4.62
C LYS A 346 6.13 -9.53 -5.61
N THR A 347 5.42 -8.69 -6.35
CA THR A 347 6.04 -7.82 -7.37
C THR A 347 7.00 -6.83 -6.74
N PHE A 348 6.63 -6.22 -5.60
CA PHE A 348 7.54 -5.36 -4.84
C PHE A 348 8.82 -6.09 -4.45
N GLY A 349 8.72 -7.30 -3.91
CA GLY A 349 9.85 -8.13 -3.52
C GLY A 349 10.76 -8.48 -4.70
N ILE A 350 10.19 -8.92 -5.82
CA ILE A 350 10.94 -9.28 -7.03
C ILE A 350 11.70 -8.08 -7.58
N PHE A 351 11.01 -6.95 -7.85
CA PHE A 351 11.64 -5.80 -8.49
C PHE A 351 12.63 -5.08 -7.58
N THR A 352 12.37 -5.06 -6.28
CA THR A 352 13.37 -4.54 -5.32
C THR A 352 14.59 -5.45 -5.27
N GLY A 353 14.42 -6.77 -5.21
CA GLY A 353 15.53 -7.73 -5.26
C GLY A 353 16.35 -7.63 -6.54
N VAL A 354 15.70 -7.56 -7.71
CA VAL A 354 16.34 -7.32 -9.01
C VAL A 354 17.08 -5.97 -9.01
N GLY A 355 16.47 -4.93 -8.42
CA GLY A 355 17.08 -3.61 -8.32
C GLY A 355 18.37 -3.59 -7.53
N ILE A 356 18.43 -4.33 -6.42
CA ILE A 356 19.65 -4.48 -5.61
C ILE A 356 20.73 -5.19 -6.44
N LEU A 357 20.38 -6.21 -7.21
CA LEU A 357 21.34 -6.92 -8.09
C LEU A 357 21.81 -6.02 -9.23
N CYS A 358 20.95 -5.22 -9.84
CA CYS A 358 21.35 -4.22 -10.84
C CYS A 358 22.30 -3.18 -10.23
N THR A 359 22.01 -2.70 -9.03
CA THR A 359 22.88 -1.79 -8.27
C THR A 359 24.25 -2.41 -8.05
N LEU A 360 24.30 -3.63 -7.54
CA LEU A 360 25.55 -4.37 -7.32
C LEU A 360 26.38 -4.50 -8.62
N LEU A 361 25.73 -4.85 -9.72
CA LEU A 361 26.39 -4.97 -11.03
C LEU A 361 27.00 -3.65 -11.48
N ILE A 362 26.26 -2.55 -11.41
CA ILE A 362 26.72 -1.21 -11.79
C ILE A 362 27.88 -0.77 -10.90
N GLU A 363 27.81 -1.03 -9.60
CA GLU A 363 28.84 -0.61 -8.63
C GLU A 363 30.14 -1.43 -8.72
N LEU A 364 30.06 -2.69 -9.12
CA LEU A 364 31.27 -3.52 -9.31
C LEU A 364 31.89 -3.40 -10.70
N THR A 365 31.17 -2.87 -11.67
CA THR A 365 31.64 -2.78 -13.06
C THR A 365 31.77 -1.33 -13.54
N PHE A 366 30.63 -0.61 -13.64
CA PHE A 366 30.61 0.75 -14.19
C PHE A 366 31.31 1.76 -13.29
N MET A 367 31.06 1.72 -11.97
CA MET A 367 31.66 2.68 -11.04
C MET A 367 33.22 2.62 -11.04
N PRO A 368 33.88 1.44 -10.91
CA PRO A 368 35.34 1.34 -11.02
C PRO A 368 35.85 1.73 -12.38
N ALA A 369 35.17 1.34 -13.47
CA ALA A 369 35.52 1.73 -14.84
C ALA A 369 35.54 3.26 -14.99
N LEU A 370 34.44 3.92 -14.60
CA LEU A 370 34.33 5.38 -14.69
C LEU A 370 35.33 6.08 -13.76
N ARG A 371 35.46 5.63 -12.48
CA ARG A 371 36.42 6.22 -11.54
C ARG A 371 37.85 6.14 -12.03
N SER A 372 38.25 5.07 -12.73
CA SER A 372 39.56 4.91 -13.30
C SER A 372 39.88 5.89 -14.47
N CYS A 373 38.84 6.45 -15.10
CA CYS A 373 38.95 7.45 -16.16
C CYS A 373 39.02 8.89 -15.64
N LEU A 374 38.51 9.13 -14.43
CA LEU A 374 38.44 10.47 -13.87
C LEU A 374 39.78 10.90 -13.28
N LYS A 375 40.03 12.23 -13.28
CA LYS A 375 41.23 12.82 -12.67
C LYS A 375 41.34 12.41 -11.17
N PRO A 376 42.55 12.21 -10.66
CA PRO A 376 42.77 11.94 -9.25
C PRO A 376 42.18 13.03 -8.38
N PRO A 377 41.59 12.66 -7.22
CA PRO A 377 41.03 13.65 -6.32
C PRO A 377 42.14 14.51 -5.69
N LYS A 378 41.79 15.75 -5.34
CA LYS A 378 42.63 16.55 -4.43
C LYS A 378 42.57 15.90 -3.06
N LEU A 379 43.72 15.72 -2.41
CA LEU A 379 43.77 15.17 -1.06
C LEU A 379 43.00 16.10 -0.10
N PRO A 380 42.01 15.60 0.65
CA PRO A 380 41.32 16.46 1.58
C PRO A 380 42.24 16.85 2.74
N THR A 381 42.17 18.09 3.15
CA THR A 381 42.79 18.56 4.40
C THR A 381 42.05 17.93 5.57
N GLU A 382 42.72 17.09 6.35
CA GLU A 382 42.12 16.18 7.35
C GLU A 382 41.20 16.78 8.43
N GLN A 383 41.19 18.08 8.60
CA GLN A 383 40.67 18.72 9.84
C GLN A 383 39.22 19.21 9.79
N ARG A 384 38.46 19.09 8.69
CA ARG A 384 37.10 19.65 8.60
C ARG A 384 35.96 18.65 8.29
N LEU A 385 36.25 17.38 8.20
CA LEU A 385 35.27 16.37 7.85
C LEU A 385 34.60 15.76 9.11
N ASN A 386 33.30 15.98 9.26
CA ASN A 386 32.39 15.23 10.13
C ASN A 386 32.25 15.66 11.61
N GLY A 387 32.00 16.92 11.92
CA GLY A 387 31.82 17.39 13.29
C GLY A 387 30.75 16.61 14.10
N VAL A 388 29.55 16.42 13.54
CA VAL A 388 28.44 15.73 14.21
C VAL A 388 28.72 14.22 14.34
N TRP A 389 29.13 13.58 13.26
CA TRP A 389 29.40 12.13 13.27
C TRP A 389 30.61 11.75 14.14
N ASN A 390 31.62 12.63 14.27
CA ASN A 390 32.73 12.43 15.20
C ASN A 390 32.25 12.45 16.65
N VAL A 391 31.32 13.34 17.01
CA VAL A 391 30.72 13.37 18.36
C VAL A 391 29.94 12.10 18.61
N VAL A 392 29.09 11.65 17.65
CA VAL A 392 28.33 10.41 17.78
C VAL A 392 29.23 9.20 17.94
N ILE A 393 30.24 9.06 17.08
CA ILE A 393 31.21 7.94 17.18
C ILE A 393 32.03 8.02 18.47
N GLY A 394 32.50 9.20 18.88
CA GLY A 394 33.21 9.40 20.13
C GLY A 394 32.38 9.00 21.35
N PHE A 395 31.09 9.36 21.36
CA PHE A 395 30.14 8.94 22.37
C PHE A 395 29.97 7.41 22.41
N ILE A 396 29.84 6.75 21.24
CA ILE A 396 29.71 5.31 21.12
C ILE A 396 31.00 4.62 21.60
N VAL A 397 32.17 5.04 21.11
CA VAL A 397 33.47 4.45 21.51
C VAL A 397 33.68 4.55 23.01
N GLY A 398 33.36 5.71 23.62
CA GLY A 398 33.54 5.91 25.06
C GLY A 398 32.59 5.14 25.97
N ARG A 399 31.46 4.68 25.45
CA ARG A 399 30.38 4.06 26.25
C ARG A 399 29.92 2.68 25.79
N ALA A 400 30.37 2.18 24.66
CA ALA A 400 29.92 0.90 24.07
C ALA A 400 29.99 -0.31 25.04
N MET A 401 30.87 -0.25 26.04
CA MET A 401 31.09 -1.32 27.05
C MET A 401 30.40 -1.04 28.39
N THR A 402 29.67 0.07 28.55
CA THR A 402 29.07 0.43 29.84
C THR A 402 27.79 -0.34 30.12
N ARG A 403 27.56 -0.69 31.40
CA ARG A 403 26.28 -1.31 31.85
C ARG A 403 25.05 -0.45 31.42
N SER A 404 25.21 0.85 31.34
CA SER A 404 24.15 1.77 30.92
C SER A 404 23.64 1.50 29.50
N PHE A 405 24.51 1.09 28.57
CA PHE A 405 24.07 0.74 27.21
C PHE A 405 23.28 -0.58 27.16
N VAL A 406 23.66 -1.56 27.99
CA VAL A 406 22.89 -2.81 28.09
C VAL A 406 21.49 -2.52 28.66
N VAL A 407 21.42 -1.73 29.72
CA VAL A 407 20.14 -1.31 30.31
C VAL A 407 19.29 -0.51 29.28
N PHE A 408 19.89 0.40 28.55
CA PHE A 408 19.22 1.15 27.49
C PHE A 408 18.56 0.24 26.44
N TRP A 409 19.30 -0.75 25.92
CA TRP A 409 18.74 -1.69 24.94
C TRP A 409 17.66 -2.59 25.54
N LEU A 410 17.83 -3.05 26.79
CA LEU A 410 16.80 -3.83 27.48
C LEU A 410 15.52 -3.04 27.68
N LEU A 411 15.61 -1.74 28.00
CA LEU A 411 14.46 -0.86 28.11
C LEU A 411 13.77 -0.65 26.77
N ILE A 412 14.54 -0.40 25.69
CA ILE A 412 13.95 -0.26 24.32
C ILE A 412 13.26 -1.54 23.92
N ILE A 413 13.88 -2.71 24.10
CA ILE A 413 13.29 -4.01 23.74
C ILE A 413 12.05 -4.27 24.59
N GLY A 414 12.09 -4.01 25.90
CA GLY A 414 10.94 -4.18 26.78
C GLY A 414 9.75 -3.30 26.37
N LEU A 415 10.01 -2.02 26.10
CA LEU A 415 8.98 -1.09 25.60
C LEU A 415 8.44 -1.52 24.23
N ALA A 416 9.33 -1.99 23.35
CA ALA A 416 8.95 -2.47 22.03
C ALA A 416 8.06 -3.73 22.09
N ILE A 417 8.34 -4.66 23.00
CA ILE A 417 7.50 -5.87 23.22
C ILE A 417 6.10 -5.46 23.72
N VAL A 418 6.05 -4.53 24.69
CA VAL A 418 4.76 -3.99 25.18
C VAL A 418 3.98 -3.28 24.05
N GLY A 419 4.68 -2.55 23.19
CA GLY A 419 4.06 -1.94 22.02
C GLY A 419 3.56 -3.01 21.03
N ALA A 420 4.40 -3.99 20.71
CA ALA A 420 4.09 -5.05 19.75
C ALA A 420 2.82 -5.85 20.13
N SER A 421 2.56 -6.04 21.45
CA SER A 421 1.33 -6.71 21.91
C SER A 421 0.04 -5.92 21.66
N ARG A 422 0.15 -4.64 21.27
CA ARG A 422 -1.00 -3.76 20.96
C ARG A 422 -1.22 -3.56 19.46
N VAL A 423 -0.45 -4.22 18.60
CA VAL A 423 -0.58 -4.09 17.15
C VAL A 423 -1.93 -4.59 16.70
N GLN A 424 -2.64 -3.76 15.95
CA GLN A 424 -3.91 -4.10 15.31
C GLN A 424 -3.68 -4.30 13.82
N ILE A 425 -4.39 -5.27 13.24
CA ILE A 425 -4.35 -5.56 11.81
C ILE A 425 -5.56 -4.90 11.19
N GLU A 426 -5.33 -3.99 10.25
CA GLU A 426 -6.41 -3.19 9.68
C GLU A 426 -6.07 -2.74 8.25
N ASN A 427 -6.91 -3.11 7.29
CA ASN A 427 -6.78 -2.75 5.88
C ASN A 427 -7.90 -1.82 5.38
N SER A 428 -8.48 -1.00 6.27
CA SER A 428 -9.47 0.02 5.91
C SER A 428 -8.88 1.03 4.91
N ASN A 429 -9.59 1.28 3.82
CA ASN A 429 -9.22 2.32 2.85
C ASN A 429 -9.33 3.72 3.46
N LYS A 430 -10.30 3.94 4.35
CA LYS A 430 -10.50 5.21 5.06
C LYS A 430 -9.32 5.54 5.97
N ALA A 431 -8.76 4.54 6.66
CA ALA A 431 -7.65 4.70 7.59
C ALA A 431 -6.35 5.23 6.92
N ASN A 432 -6.24 5.08 5.60
CA ASN A 432 -5.10 5.57 4.83
C ASN A 432 -5.02 7.10 4.75
N PHE A 433 -6.10 7.81 5.07
CA PHE A 433 -6.19 9.27 5.02
C PHE A 433 -6.26 9.89 6.42
N ALA A 434 -5.68 11.08 6.55
CA ALA A 434 -5.78 11.86 7.80
C ALA A 434 -7.21 12.40 7.97
N ASP A 435 -7.68 12.51 9.21
CA ASP A 435 -9.06 12.85 9.53
C ASP A 435 -9.48 14.27 9.11
N TRP A 436 -8.50 15.16 8.93
CA TRP A 436 -8.71 16.53 8.43
C TRP A 436 -8.81 16.63 6.90
N THR A 437 -8.60 15.55 6.15
CA THR A 437 -8.71 15.57 4.68
C THR A 437 -10.17 15.59 4.25
N THR A 438 -10.45 16.28 3.14
CA THR A 438 -11.79 16.37 2.56
C THR A 438 -12.39 14.97 2.33
N VAL A 439 -11.57 14.01 1.86
CA VAL A 439 -12.00 12.62 1.64
C VAL A 439 -12.59 11.99 2.89
N ARG A 440 -11.98 12.23 4.07
CA ARG A 440 -12.47 11.71 5.36
C ARG A 440 -13.66 12.48 5.89
N GLN A 441 -13.63 13.81 5.76
CA GLN A 441 -14.70 14.68 6.24
C GLN A 441 -15.99 14.48 5.47
N ASP A 442 -15.91 14.42 4.14
CA ASP A 442 -17.07 14.17 3.28
C ASP A 442 -17.68 12.79 3.58
N ASP A 443 -16.85 11.76 3.69
CA ASP A 443 -17.30 10.41 4.04
C ASP A 443 -18.01 10.37 5.40
N ALA A 444 -17.44 11.01 6.41
CA ALA A 444 -18.01 11.06 7.75
C ALA A 444 -19.39 11.77 7.75
N LEU A 445 -19.51 12.88 7.01
CA LEU A 445 -20.79 13.61 6.88
C LEU A 445 -21.86 12.76 6.20
N ILE A 446 -21.52 12.11 5.10
CA ILE A 446 -22.47 11.23 4.39
C ILE A 446 -22.90 10.08 5.29
N ASN A 447 -21.97 9.44 6.01
CA ASN A 447 -22.30 8.34 6.94
C ASN A 447 -23.14 8.76 8.14
N GLN A 448 -23.08 10.02 8.58
CA GLN A 448 -23.94 10.54 9.66
C GLN A 448 -25.38 10.78 9.20
N ARG A 449 -25.59 11.03 7.90
CA ARG A 449 -26.86 11.50 7.36
C ARG A 449 -27.58 10.46 6.49
N LEU A 450 -26.86 9.43 6.06
CA LEU A 450 -27.33 8.34 5.20
C LEU A 450 -26.94 6.97 5.78
N GLY A 451 -27.42 5.90 5.19
CA GLY A 451 -27.21 4.54 5.65
C GLY A 451 -25.78 4.01 5.51
N GLY A 452 -24.92 4.70 4.75
CA GLY A 452 -23.53 4.28 4.58
C GLY A 452 -22.99 4.61 3.20
N THR A 453 -21.67 4.78 3.13
CA THR A 453 -20.94 5.10 1.87
C THR A 453 -20.32 3.88 1.22
N GLN A 454 -20.29 2.76 1.95
CA GLN A 454 -19.72 1.49 1.49
C GLN A 454 -20.81 0.44 1.43
N THR A 455 -20.69 -0.49 0.49
CA THR A 455 -21.66 -1.57 0.33
C THR A 455 -21.00 -2.93 0.54
N PHE A 456 -21.62 -3.71 1.41
CA PHE A 456 -21.35 -5.12 1.63
C PHE A 456 -22.49 -5.92 1.00
N TYR A 457 -22.16 -6.95 0.23
CA TYR A 457 -23.14 -7.73 -0.51
C TYR A 457 -23.26 -9.14 0.05
N ILE A 458 -24.49 -9.63 0.12
CA ILE A 458 -24.80 -11.02 0.51
C ILE A 458 -25.61 -11.63 -0.64
N MET A 459 -25.02 -12.58 -1.33
CA MET A 459 -25.66 -13.29 -2.43
C MET A 459 -26.21 -14.63 -1.93
N ILE A 460 -27.48 -14.84 -2.14
CA ILE A 460 -28.21 -16.05 -1.79
C ILE A 460 -28.49 -16.83 -3.07
N ASP A 461 -28.00 -18.05 -3.22
CA ASP A 461 -28.22 -18.92 -4.37
C ASP A 461 -28.98 -20.18 -3.92
N THR A 462 -30.16 -20.38 -4.49
CA THR A 462 -31.03 -21.53 -4.21
C THR A 462 -30.64 -22.76 -5.04
N GLY A 463 -29.80 -22.62 -6.07
CA GLY A 463 -29.45 -23.68 -7.00
C GLY A 463 -30.60 -24.10 -7.95
N GLN A 464 -31.78 -23.47 -7.86
CA GLN A 464 -32.99 -23.84 -8.61
C GLN A 464 -33.60 -22.60 -9.27
N VAL A 465 -34.08 -22.76 -10.51
CA VAL A 465 -34.85 -21.73 -11.20
C VAL A 465 -36.12 -21.44 -10.41
N ASP A 466 -36.48 -20.15 -10.27
CA ASP A 466 -37.58 -19.64 -9.47
C ASP A 466 -37.49 -19.98 -7.98
N GLY A 467 -36.35 -20.45 -7.50
CA GLY A 467 -36.15 -20.82 -6.10
C GLY A 467 -36.30 -19.63 -5.14
N ILE A 468 -35.90 -18.42 -5.56
CA ILE A 468 -36.09 -17.19 -4.76
C ILE A 468 -37.56 -16.82 -4.59
N ASN A 469 -38.45 -17.18 -5.52
CA ASN A 469 -39.89 -16.90 -5.44
C ASN A 469 -40.59 -17.66 -4.31
N GLN A 470 -39.94 -18.66 -3.73
CA GLN A 470 -40.53 -19.42 -2.60
C GLN A 470 -40.68 -18.55 -1.36
N PRO A 471 -41.87 -18.51 -0.71
CA PRO A 471 -42.11 -17.69 0.48
C PRO A 471 -41.13 -18.00 1.62
N ALA A 472 -40.73 -19.26 1.79
CA ALA A 472 -39.75 -19.67 2.80
C ALA A 472 -38.39 -18.96 2.61
N ILE A 473 -37.91 -18.87 1.37
CA ILE A 473 -36.66 -18.21 1.02
C ILE A 473 -36.75 -16.69 1.21
N LEU A 474 -37.86 -16.09 0.76
CA LEU A 474 -38.12 -14.65 0.91
C LEU A 474 -38.22 -14.24 2.39
N ASN A 475 -38.87 -15.06 3.22
CA ASN A 475 -38.93 -14.86 4.68
C ASN A 475 -37.56 -15.04 5.32
N GLY A 476 -36.73 -15.97 4.84
CA GLY A 476 -35.34 -16.11 5.25
C GLY A 476 -34.50 -14.85 4.94
N ILE A 477 -34.63 -14.32 3.71
CA ILE A 477 -33.97 -13.06 3.30
C ILE A 477 -34.45 -11.89 4.18
N ALA A 478 -35.79 -11.79 4.42
CA ALA A 478 -36.36 -10.75 5.27
C ALA A 478 -35.82 -10.81 6.70
N THR A 479 -35.71 -12.02 7.27
CA THR A 479 -35.17 -12.24 8.61
C THR A 479 -33.70 -11.86 8.70
N LEU A 480 -32.87 -12.31 7.74
CA LEU A 480 -31.46 -11.95 7.63
C LEU A 480 -31.30 -10.42 7.52
N GLN A 481 -32.09 -9.79 6.63
CA GLN A 481 -32.08 -8.35 6.42
C GLN A 481 -32.42 -7.57 7.68
N ASN A 482 -33.50 -7.95 8.37
CA ASN A 482 -33.97 -7.26 9.58
C ASN A 482 -32.95 -7.41 10.73
N GLN A 483 -32.37 -8.58 10.93
CA GLN A 483 -31.39 -8.80 12.00
C GLN A 483 -30.09 -8.01 11.72
N LEU A 484 -29.62 -7.98 10.47
CA LEU A 484 -28.44 -7.19 10.12
C LEU A 484 -28.70 -5.68 10.23
N ALA A 485 -29.90 -5.20 9.92
CA ALA A 485 -30.27 -3.80 10.07
C ALA A 485 -30.20 -3.29 11.53
N THR A 486 -30.26 -4.17 12.53
CA THR A 486 -30.11 -3.80 13.95
C THR A 486 -28.63 -3.76 14.41
N THR A 487 -27.70 -4.18 13.56
CA THR A 487 -26.28 -4.22 13.90
C THR A 487 -25.67 -2.81 13.86
N ALA A 488 -25.02 -2.39 14.93
CA ALA A 488 -24.39 -1.08 15.01
C ALA A 488 -23.30 -0.93 13.91
N GLY A 489 -23.40 0.10 13.09
CA GLY A 489 -22.53 0.34 11.93
C GLY A 489 -23.13 -0.11 10.59
N VAL A 490 -24.27 -0.82 10.61
CA VAL A 490 -25.14 -1.04 9.45
C VAL A 490 -26.21 0.06 9.45
N GLY A 491 -26.27 0.83 8.40
CA GLY A 491 -27.21 1.96 8.35
C GLY A 491 -28.44 1.68 7.49
N LYS A 492 -28.31 0.88 6.43
CA LYS A 492 -29.42 0.50 5.56
C LYS A 492 -29.20 -0.88 4.94
N THR A 493 -30.26 -1.62 4.77
CA THR A 493 -30.28 -2.88 4.02
C THR A 493 -31.35 -2.80 2.93
N VAL A 494 -31.07 -3.33 1.74
CA VAL A 494 -32.03 -3.36 0.62
C VAL A 494 -31.91 -4.68 -0.13
N SER A 495 -33.04 -5.34 -0.36
CA SER A 495 -33.12 -6.56 -1.17
C SER A 495 -34.41 -6.59 -2.01
N ILE A 496 -34.60 -7.64 -2.78
CA ILE A 496 -35.84 -7.89 -3.52
C ILE A 496 -37.07 -7.90 -2.61
N VAL A 497 -36.89 -8.26 -1.33
CA VAL A 497 -37.96 -8.29 -0.30
C VAL A 497 -38.62 -6.92 -0.15
N ASP A 498 -37.87 -5.83 -0.17
CA ASP A 498 -38.41 -4.47 -0.02
C ASP A 498 -39.33 -4.10 -1.18
N PHE A 499 -38.94 -4.48 -2.39
CA PHE A 499 -39.77 -4.26 -3.59
C PHE A 499 -41.05 -5.09 -3.54
N LEU A 500 -40.94 -6.39 -3.19
CA LEU A 500 -42.11 -7.27 -3.07
C LEU A 500 -43.08 -6.82 -2.01
N LYS A 501 -42.62 -6.39 -0.84
CA LYS A 501 -43.45 -5.80 0.21
C LYS A 501 -44.18 -4.55 -0.28
N ARG A 502 -43.48 -3.69 -1.04
CA ARG A 502 -44.07 -2.47 -1.57
C ARG A 502 -45.12 -2.79 -2.66
N MET A 503 -44.85 -3.78 -3.54
CA MET A 503 -45.84 -4.25 -4.53
C MET A 503 -47.08 -4.82 -3.84
N ASN A 504 -46.87 -5.67 -2.82
CA ASN A 504 -47.98 -6.25 -2.06
C ASN A 504 -48.81 -5.17 -1.35
N GLN A 505 -48.18 -4.14 -0.80
CA GLN A 505 -48.88 -2.99 -0.20
C GLN A 505 -49.71 -2.25 -1.25
N ALA A 506 -49.19 -2.05 -2.46
CA ALA A 506 -49.93 -1.38 -3.52
C ALA A 506 -51.12 -2.21 -4.05
N MET A 507 -50.97 -3.56 -4.03
CA MET A 507 -52.03 -4.48 -4.50
C MET A 507 -53.10 -4.76 -3.47
N GLN A 508 -52.73 -4.96 -2.20
CA GLN A 508 -53.63 -5.46 -1.16
C GLN A 508 -53.83 -4.48 -0.01
N GLY A 509 -53.16 -3.32 -0.03
CA GLY A 509 -53.19 -2.36 1.07
C GLY A 509 -52.46 -2.82 2.37
N LYS A 510 -51.87 -4.03 2.38
CA LYS A 510 -51.18 -4.62 3.53
C LYS A 510 -49.74 -4.15 3.59
N ALA A 511 -49.41 -3.23 4.47
CA ALA A 511 -48.09 -2.71 4.63
C ALA A 511 -47.11 -3.74 5.23
N ASN A 512 -45.87 -3.78 4.70
CA ASN A 512 -44.74 -4.55 5.22
C ASN A 512 -44.95 -6.09 5.27
N ILE A 513 -45.86 -6.64 4.46
CA ILE A 513 -46.12 -8.08 4.34
C ILE A 513 -45.65 -8.58 2.97
N LEU A 514 -45.02 -9.75 2.96
CA LEU A 514 -44.61 -10.45 1.72
C LEU A 514 -45.83 -11.14 1.10
N PRO A 515 -45.82 -11.41 -0.23
CA PRO A 515 -46.78 -12.29 -0.89
C PRO A 515 -46.78 -13.70 -0.25
N GLU A 516 -47.93 -14.33 -0.20
CA GLU A 516 -48.12 -15.61 0.52
C GLU A 516 -47.73 -16.83 -0.32
N THR A 517 -47.76 -16.71 -1.68
CA THR A 517 -47.47 -17.83 -2.56
C THR A 517 -46.41 -17.45 -3.65
N SER A 518 -45.75 -18.46 -4.17
CA SER A 518 -44.76 -18.28 -5.27
C SER A 518 -45.38 -17.71 -6.53
N GLU A 519 -46.64 -18.08 -6.82
CA GLU A 519 -47.41 -17.59 -7.98
C GLU A 519 -47.69 -16.10 -7.85
N GLN A 520 -48.04 -15.59 -6.65
CA GLN A 520 -48.22 -14.16 -6.40
C GLN A 520 -46.92 -13.42 -6.58
N VAL A 521 -45.79 -13.97 -6.10
CA VAL A 521 -44.47 -13.38 -6.31
C VAL A 521 -44.16 -13.26 -7.82
N GLY A 522 -44.36 -14.35 -8.56
CA GLY A 522 -44.15 -14.37 -10.02
C GLY A 522 -45.05 -13.36 -10.72
N GLN A 523 -46.31 -13.27 -10.34
CA GLN A 523 -47.27 -12.28 -10.87
C GLN A 523 -46.81 -10.83 -10.62
N TYR A 524 -46.36 -10.53 -9.40
CA TYR A 524 -45.89 -9.17 -9.07
C TYR A 524 -44.65 -8.79 -9.82
N LEU A 525 -43.67 -9.70 -9.97
CA LEU A 525 -42.47 -9.48 -10.74
C LEU A 525 -42.77 -9.30 -12.24
N LEU A 526 -43.73 -10.07 -12.80
CA LEU A 526 -44.21 -9.90 -14.16
C LEU A 526 -44.87 -8.53 -14.36
N MET A 527 -45.79 -8.14 -13.46
CA MET A 527 -46.44 -6.83 -13.51
C MET A 527 -45.42 -5.69 -13.42
N TYR A 528 -44.42 -5.83 -12.56
CA TYR A 528 -43.32 -4.87 -12.45
C TYR A 528 -42.57 -4.75 -13.78
N SER A 529 -42.21 -5.87 -14.41
CA SER A 529 -41.48 -5.86 -15.68
C SER A 529 -42.28 -5.30 -16.85
N MET A 530 -43.61 -5.39 -16.79
CA MET A 530 -44.50 -4.82 -17.79
C MET A 530 -44.69 -3.31 -17.66
N SER A 531 -44.61 -2.76 -16.44
CA SER A 531 -44.79 -1.33 -16.18
C SER A 531 -43.47 -0.58 -16.00
N GLY A 532 -42.37 -1.28 -15.67
CA GLY A 532 -40.99 -0.81 -15.55
C GLY A 532 -40.10 -1.25 -16.73
N GLU A 533 -38.82 -1.37 -16.47
CA GLU A 533 -37.84 -1.92 -17.40
C GLU A 533 -37.36 -3.31 -16.90
N PRO A 534 -37.08 -4.28 -17.77
CA PRO A 534 -36.68 -5.66 -17.36
C PRO A 534 -35.44 -5.68 -16.45
N ASP A 535 -34.52 -4.75 -16.65
CA ASP A 535 -33.24 -4.69 -15.90
C ASP A 535 -33.34 -3.92 -14.56
N ASP A 536 -34.46 -3.37 -14.17
CA ASP A 536 -34.61 -2.55 -12.95
C ASP A 536 -34.27 -3.30 -11.66
N LEU A 537 -34.62 -4.57 -11.59
CA LEU A 537 -34.40 -5.43 -10.43
C LEU A 537 -33.12 -6.27 -10.52
N LYS A 538 -32.36 -6.18 -11.62
CA LYS A 538 -31.17 -6.97 -11.89
C LYS A 538 -30.11 -6.88 -10.76
N SER A 539 -30.00 -5.73 -10.13
CA SER A 539 -29.10 -5.54 -8.99
C SER A 539 -29.51 -6.32 -7.72
N TYR A 540 -30.73 -6.87 -7.68
CA TYR A 540 -31.29 -7.57 -6.52
C TYR A 540 -31.71 -8.99 -6.80
N LEU A 541 -32.04 -9.34 -8.05
CA LEU A 541 -32.56 -10.62 -8.47
C LEU A 541 -32.00 -10.95 -9.85
N ASP A 542 -31.52 -12.18 -10.06
CA ASP A 542 -31.07 -12.63 -11.36
C ASP A 542 -32.26 -13.00 -12.29
N PHE A 543 -31.96 -13.13 -13.59
CA PHE A 543 -32.99 -13.40 -14.61
C PHE A 543 -33.77 -14.70 -14.37
N ASN A 544 -33.13 -15.72 -13.80
CA ASN A 544 -33.73 -17.03 -13.53
C ASN A 544 -34.42 -17.08 -12.15
N HIS A 545 -34.45 -16.00 -11.40
CA HIS A 545 -34.91 -15.96 -9.99
C HIS A 545 -34.28 -17.07 -9.13
N GLN A 546 -33.07 -17.49 -9.48
CA GLN A 546 -32.29 -18.47 -8.75
C GLN A 546 -31.48 -17.81 -7.64
N ARG A 547 -30.99 -16.58 -7.91
CA ARG A 547 -30.07 -15.85 -7.04
C ARG A 547 -30.64 -14.50 -6.64
N ALA A 548 -30.51 -14.17 -5.36
CA ALA A 548 -30.84 -12.85 -4.86
C ALA A 548 -29.61 -12.18 -4.24
N ASN A 549 -29.54 -10.85 -4.34
CA ASN A 549 -28.50 -10.02 -3.77
C ASN A 549 -29.10 -9.09 -2.71
N LEU A 550 -28.64 -9.22 -1.46
CA LEU A 550 -28.93 -8.31 -0.37
C LEU A 550 -27.79 -7.29 -0.24
N LYS A 551 -28.10 -6.01 -0.41
CA LYS A 551 -27.19 -4.90 -0.24
C LYS A 551 -27.24 -4.40 1.20
N VAL A 552 -26.11 -4.37 1.85
CA VAL A 552 -25.92 -3.86 3.21
C VAL A 552 -25.05 -2.62 3.13
N PHE A 553 -25.61 -1.45 3.35
CA PHE A 553 -24.88 -0.20 3.42
C PHE A 553 -24.26 -0.08 4.82
N VAL A 554 -22.94 0.07 4.85
CA VAL A 554 -22.17 0.14 6.09
C VAL A 554 -21.51 1.50 6.26
N GLN A 555 -21.53 2.00 7.48
CA GLN A 555 -20.90 3.26 7.88
C GLN A 555 -19.43 3.07 8.26
N ARG A 556 -19.05 1.83 8.59
CA ARG A 556 -17.72 1.40 9.00
C ARG A 556 -17.12 0.48 7.94
N ASP A 557 -15.81 0.56 7.76
CA ASP A 557 -15.06 -0.32 6.87
C ASP A 557 -13.87 -1.02 7.57
N ASP A 558 -13.83 -0.92 8.91
CA ASP A 558 -12.80 -1.61 9.69
C ASP A 558 -12.97 -3.13 9.59
N SER A 559 -11.86 -3.80 9.37
CA SER A 559 -11.83 -5.23 9.03
C SER A 559 -12.43 -6.10 10.14
N SER A 560 -12.25 -5.73 11.42
CA SER A 560 -12.82 -6.46 12.54
C SER A 560 -14.36 -6.42 12.54
N PHE A 561 -14.95 -5.27 12.22
CA PHE A 561 -16.39 -5.11 12.07
C PHE A 561 -16.94 -5.93 10.90
N ILE A 562 -16.29 -5.84 9.74
CA ILE A 562 -16.75 -6.57 8.54
C ILE A 562 -16.66 -8.09 8.73
N LEU A 563 -15.57 -8.60 9.32
CA LEU A 563 -15.45 -10.04 9.62
C LEU A 563 -16.49 -10.52 10.63
N ALA A 564 -16.79 -9.71 11.66
CA ALA A 564 -17.87 -9.99 12.60
C ALA A 564 -19.25 -10.00 11.91
N LEU A 565 -19.48 -9.04 10.98
CA LEU A 565 -20.72 -8.97 10.20
C LEU A 565 -20.88 -10.19 9.28
N VAL A 566 -19.79 -10.66 8.64
CA VAL A 566 -19.77 -11.90 7.85
C VAL A 566 -20.13 -13.10 8.71
N ALA A 567 -19.49 -13.24 9.89
CA ALA A 567 -19.76 -14.36 10.80
C ALA A 567 -21.22 -14.34 11.31
N GLN A 568 -21.73 -13.16 11.67
CA GLN A 568 -23.13 -12.97 12.06
C GLN A 568 -24.08 -13.36 10.92
N ALA A 569 -23.84 -12.88 9.70
CA ALA A 569 -24.67 -13.20 8.55
C ALA A 569 -24.66 -14.69 8.22
N GLN A 570 -23.50 -15.36 8.33
CA GLN A 570 -23.38 -16.82 8.16
C GLN A 570 -24.20 -17.58 9.21
N GLN A 571 -24.14 -17.17 10.48
CA GLN A 571 -24.88 -17.78 11.56
C GLN A 571 -26.41 -17.65 11.36
N ILE A 572 -26.87 -16.46 10.97
CA ILE A 572 -28.27 -16.22 10.67
C ILE A 572 -28.71 -17.05 9.47
N ALA A 573 -27.94 -17.04 8.39
CA ALA A 573 -28.22 -17.76 7.16
C ALA A 573 -28.39 -19.27 7.42
N ALA A 574 -27.52 -19.86 8.23
CA ALA A 574 -27.62 -21.28 8.61
C ALA A 574 -28.91 -21.64 9.40
N GLN A 575 -29.52 -20.65 10.05
CA GLN A 575 -30.77 -20.86 10.81
C GLN A 575 -32.02 -20.65 9.96
N VAL A 576 -31.96 -19.75 8.97
CA VAL A 576 -33.17 -19.29 8.26
C VAL A 576 -33.34 -19.92 6.88
N PHE A 577 -32.26 -20.41 6.25
CA PHE A 577 -32.33 -21.04 4.94
C PHE A 577 -32.35 -22.57 5.04
N PRO A 578 -33.14 -23.27 4.19
CA PRO A 578 -33.11 -24.72 4.10
C PRO A 578 -31.81 -25.26 3.55
N PRO A 579 -31.49 -26.54 3.77
CA PRO A 579 -30.33 -27.20 3.17
C PRO A 579 -30.32 -27.08 1.63
N GLY A 580 -29.15 -26.79 1.05
CA GLY A 580 -28.99 -26.60 -0.40
C GLY A 580 -28.92 -25.13 -0.83
N VAL A 581 -29.34 -24.18 0.00
CA VAL A 581 -29.14 -22.76 -0.26
C VAL A 581 -27.71 -22.36 0.14
N THR A 582 -27.01 -21.73 -0.77
CA THR A 582 -25.66 -21.22 -0.51
C THR A 582 -25.67 -19.72 -0.34
N VAL A 583 -24.83 -19.23 0.57
CA VAL A 583 -24.67 -17.78 0.84
C VAL A 583 -23.22 -17.39 0.60
N GLN A 584 -23.03 -16.39 -0.22
CA GLN A 584 -21.71 -15.84 -0.56
C GLN A 584 -21.65 -14.35 -0.17
N PHE A 585 -20.47 -13.87 0.17
CA PHE A 585 -20.22 -12.51 0.60
C PHE A 585 -19.29 -11.80 -0.36
N GLY A 586 -19.49 -10.50 -0.58
CA GLY A 586 -18.65 -9.73 -1.51
C GLY A 586 -18.72 -8.22 -1.28
N GLY A 587 -18.03 -7.50 -2.16
CA GLY A 587 -17.89 -6.05 -2.09
C GLY A 587 -16.53 -5.61 -1.57
N GLY A 588 -16.16 -4.36 -1.89
CA GLY A 588 -14.81 -3.85 -1.61
C GLY A 588 -14.41 -3.87 -0.13
N VAL A 589 -15.36 -3.71 0.80
CA VAL A 589 -15.11 -3.80 2.24
C VAL A 589 -14.84 -5.24 2.69
N ALA A 590 -15.51 -6.22 2.10
CA ALA A 590 -15.28 -7.64 2.37
C ALA A 590 -13.89 -8.07 1.86
N GLU A 591 -13.53 -7.63 0.65
CA GLU A 591 -12.20 -7.86 0.06
C GLU A 591 -11.10 -7.27 0.93
N ALA A 592 -11.28 -6.03 1.42
CA ALA A 592 -10.32 -5.38 2.33
C ALA A 592 -10.18 -6.12 3.67
N ALA A 593 -11.29 -6.62 4.24
CA ALA A 593 -11.27 -7.38 5.48
C ALA A 593 -10.59 -8.75 5.33
N ALA A 594 -10.79 -9.44 4.20
CA ALA A 594 -10.16 -10.72 3.90
C ALA A 594 -8.63 -10.65 3.83
N LEU A 595 -8.08 -9.48 3.50
CA LEU A 595 -6.62 -9.27 3.51
C LEU A 595 -5.99 -9.50 4.89
N ASN A 596 -6.74 -9.34 5.97
CA ASN A 596 -6.20 -9.57 7.31
C ASN A 596 -5.79 -11.02 7.53
N GLU A 597 -6.60 -11.97 7.10
CA GLU A 597 -6.30 -13.41 7.27
C GLU A 597 -5.05 -13.81 6.48
N VAL A 598 -5.00 -13.42 5.20
CA VAL A 598 -3.87 -13.69 4.31
C VAL A 598 -2.59 -13.01 4.83
N LEU A 599 -2.70 -11.75 5.26
CA LEU A 599 -1.56 -10.95 5.69
C LEU A 599 -0.87 -11.53 6.93
N VAL A 600 -1.62 -12.02 7.92
CA VAL A 600 -1.06 -12.57 9.17
C VAL A 600 -0.25 -13.82 8.89
N HIS A 601 -0.83 -14.77 8.18
CA HIS A 601 -0.19 -16.03 7.84
C HIS A 601 1.09 -15.82 7.04
N ASP A 602 0.99 -15.07 5.96
CA ASP A 602 2.11 -14.77 5.06
C ASP A 602 3.23 -14.02 5.78
N LYS A 603 2.86 -13.10 6.68
CA LYS A 603 3.82 -12.29 7.43
C LYS A 603 4.68 -13.10 8.37
N LEU A 604 4.08 -14.02 9.13
CA LEU A 604 4.81 -14.90 10.04
C LEU A 604 5.79 -15.79 9.27
N LEU A 605 5.35 -16.41 8.18
CA LEU A 605 6.20 -17.22 7.31
C LEU A 605 7.35 -16.39 6.73
N ASN A 606 7.09 -15.16 6.26
CA ASN A 606 8.08 -14.27 5.70
C ASN A 606 9.17 -13.90 6.73
N ILE A 607 8.78 -13.50 7.94
CA ILE A 607 9.75 -13.17 9.01
C ILE A 607 10.64 -14.37 9.32
N LEU A 608 10.07 -15.56 9.49
CA LEU A 608 10.83 -16.79 9.76
C LEU A 608 11.80 -17.10 8.61
N GLN A 609 11.33 -17.04 7.37
CA GLN A 609 12.15 -17.29 6.19
C GLN A 609 13.33 -16.31 6.09
N ILE A 610 13.08 -15.01 6.29
CA ILE A 610 14.15 -14.00 6.25
C ILE A 610 15.20 -14.26 7.33
N ILE A 611 14.78 -14.55 8.56
CA ILE A 611 15.69 -14.87 9.67
C ILE A 611 16.58 -16.04 9.30
N VAL A 612 16.00 -17.13 8.79
CA VAL A 612 16.74 -18.34 8.40
C VAL A 612 17.71 -18.04 7.24
N VAL A 613 17.26 -17.35 6.20
CA VAL A 613 18.10 -17.01 5.03
C VAL A 613 19.29 -16.14 5.44
N VAL A 614 19.04 -15.05 6.19
CA VAL A 614 20.10 -14.13 6.64
C VAL A 614 21.09 -14.86 7.57
N PHE A 615 20.58 -15.70 8.47
CA PHE A 615 21.41 -16.47 9.38
C PHE A 615 22.34 -17.43 8.64
N ILE A 616 21.78 -18.28 7.76
CA ILE A 616 22.55 -19.26 6.99
C ILE A 616 23.60 -18.55 6.12
N ALA A 617 23.17 -17.52 5.37
CA ALA A 617 24.06 -16.78 4.48
C ALA A 617 25.21 -16.10 5.25
N SER A 618 24.92 -15.54 6.44
CA SER A 618 25.94 -14.93 7.30
C SER A 618 26.88 -15.97 7.93
N CYS A 619 26.35 -17.14 8.34
CA CYS A 619 27.18 -18.25 8.81
C CYS A 619 28.14 -18.75 7.72
N LEU A 620 27.67 -18.88 6.48
CA LEU A 620 28.50 -19.28 5.33
C LEU A 620 29.55 -18.23 5.00
N LEU A 621 29.19 -16.93 4.99
CA LEU A 621 30.11 -15.83 4.70
C LEU A 621 31.29 -15.80 5.68
N PHE A 622 31.02 -15.88 6.97
CA PHE A 622 32.02 -15.78 8.02
C PHE A 622 32.55 -17.14 8.50
N ARG A 623 31.98 -18.24 8.00
CA ARG A 623 32.26 -19.63 8.45
C ARG A 623 32.16 -19.77 9.98
N SER A 624 31.14 -19.11 10.57
CA SER A 624 30.95 -19.03 12.00
C SER A 624 29.48 -18.84 12.37
N PHE A 625 28.98 -19.71 13.25
CA PHE A 625 27.66 -19.61 13.85
C PHE A 625 27.48 -18.32 14.67
N ILE A 626 28.52 -17.95 15.44
CA ILE A 626 28.50 -16.73 16.27
C ILE A 626 28.40 -15.48 15.40
N ALA A 627 29.12 -15.44 14.26
CA ALA A 627 29.02 -14.31 13.34
C ALA A 627 27.61 -14.19 12.73
N GLY A 628 26.98 -15.33 12.41
CA GLY A 628 25.58 -15.33 11.97
C GLY A 628 24.61 -14.73 12.99
N LEU A 629 24.77 -15.11 14.27
CA LEU A 629 23.97 -14.52 15.37
C LEU A 629 24.25 -13.02 15.55
N LEU A 630 25.50 -12.59 15.41
CA LEU A 630 25.88 -11.18 15.53
C LEU A 630 25.28 -10.34 14.40
N VAL A 631 25.16 -10.88 13.19
CA VAL A 631 24.47 -10.18 12.07
C VAL A 631 22.97 -10.10 12.32
N LEU A 632 22.35 -11.15 12.85
CA LEU A 632 20.92 -11.17 13.16
C LEU A 632 20.52 -10.21 14.29
N LEU A 633 21.37 -10.00 15.27
CA LEU A 633 21.02 -9.27 16.51
C LEU A 633 20.48 -7.85 16.25
N PRO A 634 21.15 -6.96 15.49
CA PRO A 634 20.62 -5.64 15.18
C PRO A 634 19.31 -5.68 14.39
N LEU A 635 19.15 -6.69 13.53
CA LEU A 635 17.97 -6.85 12.69
C LEU A 635 16.74 -7.22 13.51
N LEU A 636 16.89 -8.20 14.42
CA LEU A 636 15.80 -8.60 15.32
C LEU A 636 15.35 -7.44 16.21
N ILE A 637 16.31 -6.67 16.76
CA ILE A 637 16.00 -5.49 17.57
C ILE A 637 15.23 -4.46 16.73
N SER A 638 15.65 -4.22 15.48
CA SER A 638 14.99 -3.29 14.58
C SER A 638 13.56 -3.73 14.24
N VAL A 639 13.35 -5.02 13.96
CA VAL A 639 12.01 -5.56 13.66
C VAL A 639 11.10 -5.45 14.88
N VAL A 640 11.57 -5.89 16.06
CA VAL A 640 10.79 -5.80 17.31
C VAL A 640 10.46 -4.34 17.64
N THR A 641 11.41 -3.42 17.47
CA THR A 641 11.17 -1.99 17.70
C THR A 641 10.14 -1.42 16.75
N ASN A 642 10.15 -1.81 15.46
CA ASN A 642 9.13 -1.38 14.50
C ASN A 642 7.74 -1.87 14.89
N PHE A 643 7.58 -3.14 15.27
CA PHE A 643 6.30 -3.62 15.80
C PHE A 643 5.90 -2.88 17.07
N GLY A 644 6.88 -2.54 17.92
CA GLY A 644 6.66 -1.70 19.10
C GLY A 644 6.12 -0.31 18.74
N ILE A 645 6.70 0.33 17.73
CA ILE A 645 6.24 1.64 17.23
C ILE A 645 4.82 1.53 16.65
N LEU A 646 4.53 0.49 15.86
CA LEU A 646 3.17 0.27 15.33
C LEU A 646 2.13 0.29 16.46
N GLY A 647 2.33 -0.53 17.50
CA GLY A 647 1.34 -0.65 18.57
C GLY A 647 1.31 0.54 19.52
N LEU A 648 2.44 1.21 19.81
CA LEU A 648 2.48 2.39 20.69
C LEU A 648 1.83 3.62 20.05
N PHE A 649 1.98 3.78 18.73
CA PHE A 649 1.42 4.93 18.00
C PHE A 649 0.08 4.61 17.33
N GLY A 650 -0.48 3.41 17.54
CA GLY A 650 -1.74 3.00 16.92
C GLY A 650 -1.68 2.93 15.38
N ILE A 651 -0.49 2.66 14.84
CA ILE A 651 -0.30 2.49 13.39
C ILE A 651 -0.72 1.05 13.05
N PRO A 652 -1.69 0.85 12.14
CA PRO A 652 -2.16 -0.49 11.83
C PRO A 652 -1.12 -1.29 11.05
N LEU A 653 -1.09 -2.60 11.29
CA LEU A 653 -0.43 -3.55 10.41
C LEU A 653 -1.34 -3.76 9.19
N ASN A 654 -0.92 -3.25 8.05
CA ASN A 654 -1.58 -3.38 6.75
C ASN A 654 -0.56 -3.84 5.68
N ILE A 655 -0.99 -3.92 4.43
CA ILE A 655 -0.10 -4.32 3.32
C ILE A 655 1.16 -3.44 3.28
N ALA A 656 1.01 -2.10 3.35
CA ALA A 656 2.14 -1.17 3.26
C ALA A 656 3.10 -1.32 4.44
N THR A 657 2.59 -1.32 5.68
CA THR A 657 3.42 -1.43 6.88
C THR A 657 4.02 -2.82 7.05
N SER A 658 3.42 -3.86 6.46
CA SER A 658 3.97 -5.21 6.47
C SER A 658 5.29 -5.33 5.70
N LEU A 659 5.51 -4.53 4.65
CA LEU A 659 6.74 -4.54 3.85
C LEU A 659 7.97 -4.08 4.64
N ILE A 660 7.77 -3.26 5.67
CA ILE A 660 8.85 -2.58 6.38
C ILE A 660 9.80 -3.56 7.07
N SER A 661 9.31 -4.67 7.61
CA SER A 661 10.20 -5.65 8.24
C SER A 661 11.14 -6.33 7.24
N ALA A 662 10.69 -6.59 6.00
CA ALA A 662 11.56 -7.10 4.94
C ALA A 662 12.60 -6.04 4.54
N MET A 663 12.19 -4.76 4.46
CA MET A 663 13.10 -3.65 4.20
C MET A 663 14.13 -3.47 5.32
N ALA A 664 13.69 -3.50 6.58
CA ALA A 664 14.56 -3.36 7.75
C ALA A 664 15.63 -4.44 7.80
N VAL A 665 15.27 -5.69 7.52
CA VAL A 665 16.18 -6.82 7.49
C VAL A 665 17.09 -6.78 6.27
N GLY A 666 16.53 -6.55 5.08
CA GLY A 666 17.29 -6.53 3.83
C GLY A 666 18.40 -5.48 3.82
N ILE A 667 18.14 -4.28 4.34
CA ILE A 667 19.10 -3.17 4.35
C ILE A 667 19.99 -3.24 5.62
N GLY A 668 19.41 -3.60 6.76
CA GLY A 668 20.11 -3.57 8.03
C GLY A 668 21.24 -4.61 8.13
N ALA A 669 21.17 -5.73 7.41
CA ALA A 669 22.21 -6.76 7.38
C ALA A 669 23.56 -6.21 6.86
N ASP A 670 23.53 -5.28 5.91
CA ASP A 670 24.72 -4.66 5.33
C ASP A 670 25.58 -3.96 6.40
N TYR A 671 24.97 -3.26 7.35
CA TYR A 671 25.70 -2.56 8.42
C TYR A 671 26.52 -3.54 9.29
N ALA A 672 25.87 -4.63 9.70
CA ALA A 672 26.51 -5.63 10.54
C ALA A 672 27.63 -6.38 9.80
N ILE A 673 27.38 -6.78 8.55
CA ILE A 673 28.36 -7.50 7.72
C ILE A 673 29.58 -6.61 7.45
N TYR A 674 29.36 -5.35 7.05
CA TYR A 674 30.46 -4.42 6.77
C TYR A 674 31.27 -4.10 8.01
N LEU A 675 30.61 -3.87 9.16
CA LEU A 675 31.28 -3.57 10.43
C LEU A 675 32.12 -4.75 10.92
N ILE A 676 31.54 -5.97 10.95
CA ILE A 676 32.25 -7.20 11.39
C ILE A 676 33.44 -7.46 10.47
N SER A 677 33.27 -7.32 9.17
CA SER A 677 34.33 -7.54 8.18
C SER A 677 35.50 -6.58 8.37
N ARG A 678 35.18 -5.29 8.59
CA ARG A 678 36.22 -4.26 8.83
C ARG A 678 36.91 -4.45 10.17
N TYR A 679 36.16 -4.76 11.22
CA TYR A 679 36.73 -5.05 12.54
C TYR A 679 37.70 -6.23 12.48
N ARG A 680 37.35 -7.30 11.76
CA ARG A 680 38.23 -8.47 11.57
C ARG A 680 39.50 -8.09 10.80
N GLU A 681 39.44 -7.28 9.76
CA GLU A 681 40.62 -6.78 9.01
C GLU A 681 41.57 -6.01 9.94
N GLU A 682 41.02 -5.08 10.73
CA GLU A 682 41.86 -4.27 11.65
C GLU A 682 42.35 -5.05 12.88
N TYR A 683 41.54 -5.97 13.40
CA TYR A 683 41.96 -6.83 14.53
C TYR A 683 43.16 -7.70 14.21
N LEU A 684 43.28 -8.20 12.99
CA LEU A 684 44.44 -8.96 12.53
C LEU A 684 45.68 -8.09 12.35
N ARG A 685 45.57 -6.78 12.22
CA ARG A 685 46.69 -5.82 12.07
C ARG A 685 47.12 -5.26 13.43
N ASP A 686 46.18 -4.72 14.19
CA ASP A 686 46.37 -4.09 15.48
C ASP A 686 45.15 -4.33 16.37
N PRO A 687 45.14 -5.36 17.20
CA PRO A 687 44.03 -5.69 18.07
C PRO A 687 43.63 -4.58 19.05
N ILE A 688 44.58 -3.72 19.45
CA ILE A 688 44.34 -2.64 20.45
C ILE A 688 43.53 -1.54 19.86
N ASN A 689 43.87 -1.09 18.66
CA ASN A 689 43.22 0.05 17.98
C ASN A 689 42.11 -0.36 17.02
N ALA A 690 41.89 -1.67 16.81
CA ALA A 690 40.94 -2.21 15.84
C ALA A 690 39.54 -1.60 15.95
N LEU A 691 39.01 -1.43 17.16
CA LEU A 691 37.68 -0.86 17.38
C LEU A 691 37.62 0.63 16.95
N SER A 692 38.55 1.43 17.43
CA SER A 692 38.59 2.86 17.13
C SER A 692 38.72 3.10 15.62
N VAL A 693 39.61 2.37 14.95
CA VAL A 693 39.79 2.46 13.50
C VAL A 693 38.52 2.02 12.74
N THR A 694 37.92 0.91 13.16
CA THR A 694 36.69 0.40 12.52
C THR A 694 35.52 1.37 12.65
N LEU A 695 35.27 1.90 13.83
CA LEU A 695 34.16 2.82 14.05
C LEU A 695 34.38 4.16 13.34
N ASN A 696 35.62 4.66 13.29
CA ASN A 696 35.94 5.91 12.58
C ASN A 696 35.91 5.77 11.05
N SER A 697 36.06 4.55 10.51
CA SER A 697 35.97 4.28 9.07
C SER A 697 34.62 3.67 8.68
N ALA A 698 34.43 2.38 8.90
CA ALA A 698 33.21 1.64 8.55
C ALA A 698 31.98 2.14 9.34
N GLY A 699 32.13 2.47 10.62
CA GLY A 699 31.03 3.00 11.43
C GLY A 699 30.45 4.30 10.86
N LYS A 700 31.28 5.24 10.45
CA LYS A 700 30.82 6.46 9.79
C LYS A 700 30.15 6.16 8.43
N ALA A 701 30.68 5.21 7.66
CA ALA A 701 30.05 4.82 6.39
C ALA A 701 28.65 4.24 6.65
N CYS A 702 28.48 3.34 7.64
CA CYS A 702 27.17 2.82 8.01
C CYS A 702 26.18 3.90 8.45
N LEU A 703 26.63 4.92 9.21
CA LEU A 703 25.80 6.05 9.58
C LEU A 703 25.32 6.88 8.38
N TYR A 704 26.21 7.14 7.40
CA TYR A 704 25.81 7.83 6.16
C TYR A 704 24.85 7.00 5.32
N VAL A 705 25.03 5.68 5.25
CA VAL A 705 24.09 4.79 4.55
C VAL A 705 22.72 4.83 5.22
N ALA A 706 22.67 4.63 6.55
CA ALA A 706 21.42 4.69 7.30
C ALA A 706 20.72 6.05 7.17
N ALA A 707 21.49 7.15 7.25
CA ALA A 707 20.97 8.50 7.07
C ALA A 707 20.44 8.72 5.63
N SER A 708 21.11 8.20 4.61
CA SER A 708 20.65 8.31 3.21
C SER A 708 19.32 7.61 2.99
N VAL A 709 19.14 6.41 3.55
CA VAL A 709 17.87 5.68 3.49
C VAL A 709 16.79 6.40 4.32
N ALA A 710 17.11 6.81 5.55
CA ALA A 710 16.17 7.49 6.44
C ALA A 710 15.70 8.83 5.87
N VAL A 711 16.60 9.60 5.27
CA VAL A 711 16.28 10.90 4.64
C VAL A 711 15.54 10.69 3.32
N GLY A 712 15.96 9.71 2.50
CA GLY A 712 15.27 9.36 1.27
C GLY A 712 13.80 9.03 1.50
N TYR A 713 13.51 8.12 2.43
CA TYR A 713 12.13 7.80 2.82
C TYR A 713 11.46 8.89 3.65
N GLY A 714 12.22 9.67 4.41
CA GLY A 714 11.71 10.81 5.18
C GLY A 714 10.96 11.83 4.32
N VAL A 715 11.27 11.90 3.03
CA VAL A 715 10.54 12.73 2.05
C VAL A 715 9.06 12.37 1.99
N LEU A 716 8.69 11.11 2.23
CA LEU A 716 7.30 10.66 2.24
C LEU A 716 6.47 11.33 3.34
N ALA A 717 7.10 11.84 4.40
CA ALA A 717 6.42 12.63 5.43
C ALA A 717 5.78 13.91 4.87
N PHE A 718 6.30 14.44 3.76
CA PHE A 718 5.72 15.60 3.07
C PHE A 718 4.47 15.27 2.23
N SER A 719 4.07 14.02 2.15
CA SER A 719 2.78 13.61 1.55
C SER A 719 1.64 13.88 2.53
N PHE A 720 1.40 15.16 2.84
CA PHE A 720 0.40 15.57 3.82
C PHE A 720 -0.99 15.03 3.45
N GLY A 721 -1.67 14.48 4.45
CA GLY A 721 -3.02 13.91 4.33
C GLY A 721 -3.04 12.42 4.00
N PHE A 722 -1.94 11.82 3.50
CA PHE A 722 -1.86 10.39 3.21
C PHE A 722 -0.99 9.66 4.23
N LYS A 723 -1.64 9.05 5.23
CA LYS A 723 -0.99 8.41 6.38
C LYS A 723 -0.03 7.30 5.99
N VAL A 724 -0.31 6.54 4.91
CA VAL A 724 0.54 5.43 4.45
C VAL A 724 1.97 5.89 4.17
N HIS A 725 2.15 6.99 3.44
CA HIS A 725 3.46 7.55 3.17
C HIS A 725 4.15 8.02 4.45
N GLN A 726 3.42 8.65 5.37
CA GLN A 726 3.96 9.12 6.64
C GLN A 726 4.38 7.96 7.55
N TRP A 727 3.60 6.86 7.58
CA TRP A 727 3.96 5.65 8.31
C TRP A 727 5.23 5.01 7.73
N LEU A 728 5.33 4.90 6.39
CA LEU A 728 6.53 4.38 5.73
C LEU A 728 7.76 5.23 6.07
N ALA A 729 7.65 6.56 6.03
CA ALA A 729 8.72 7.48 6.40
C ALA A 729 9.21 7.23 7.84
N LEU A 730 8.29 7.21 8.80
CA LEU A 730 8.60 7.02 10.22
C LEU A 730 9.25 5.64 10.48
N LEU A 731 8.61 4.58 9.99
CA LEU A 731 8.99 3.21 10.31
C LEU A 731 10.31 2.80 9.64
N ILE A 732 10.56 3.25 8.40
CA ILE A 732 11.82 2.97 7.73
C ILE A 732 12.96 3.79 8.35
N ALA A 733 12.74 5.07 8.63
CA ALA A 733 13.73 5.90 9.30
C ALA A 733 14.10 5.31 10.68
N SER A 734 13.11 4.92 11.48
CA SER A 734 13.33 4.29 12.78
C SER A 734 14.07 2.95 12.66
N ALA A 735 13.70 2.11 11.68
CA ALA A 735 14.38 0.84 11.41
C ALA A 735 15.86 1.03 11.10
N MET A 736 16.18 1.99 10.24
CA MET A 736 17.56 2.28 9.85
C MET A 736 18.38 2.79 11.02
N PHE A 737 17.86 3.74 11.79
CA PHE A 737 18.56 4.26 12.96
C PHE A 737 18.73 3.18 14.06
N VAL A 738 17.69 2.43 14.39
CA VAL A 738 17.77 1.36 15.38
C VAL A 738 18.77 0.30 14.95
N SER A 739 18.73 -0.16 13.70
CA SER A 739 19.63 -1.19 13.18
C SER A 739 21.08 -0.73 13.19
N VAL A 740 21.39 0.49 12.71
CA VAL A 740 22.77 1.00 12.71
C VAL A 740 23.29 1.25 14.12
N PHE A 741 22.47 1.82 15.03
CA PHE A 741 22.87 2.03 16.43
C PHE A 741 23.10 0.71 17.16
N ALA A 742 22.23 -0.29 16.94
CA ALA A 742 22.43 -1.63 17.52
C ALA A 742 23.72 -2.27 16.97
N ALA A 743 23.97 -2.14 15.66
CA ALA A 743 25.20 -2.66 15.05
C ALA A 743 26.46 -1.97 15.61
N LEU A 744 26.46 -0.65 15.73
CA LEU A 744 27.62 0.13 16.21
C LEU A 744 27.87 0.03 17.72
N THR A 745 26.90 -0.41 18.51
CA THR A 745 27.02 -0.52 19.97
C THR A 745 27.15 -1.97 20.42
N LEU A 746 26.21 -2.85 20.03
CA LEU A 746 26.18 -4.22 20.53
C LEU A 746 27.24 -5.12 19.89
N ILE A 747 27.47 -5.02 18.57
CA ILE A 747 28.46 -5.86 17.89
C ILE A 747 29.86 -5.60 18.45
N PRO A 748 30.37 -4.34 18.51
CA PRO A 748 31.67 -4.07 19.12
C PRO A 748 31.79 -4.52 20.58
N ALA A 749 30.76 -4.29 21.37
CA ALA A 749 30.75 -4.71 22.79
C ALA A 749 30.90 -6.22 22.92
N ILE A 750 30.19 -7.01 22.12
CA ILE A 750 30.27 -8.46 22.12
C ILE A 750 31.65 -8.95 21.60
N LEU A 751 32.12 -8.36 20.48
CA LEU A 751 33.41 -8.74 19.88
C LEU A 751 34.59 -8.47 20.84
N GLN A 752 34.58 -7.33 21.53
CA GLN A 752 35.64 -7.02 22.54
C GLN A 752 35.55 -7.87 23.78
N ARG A 753 34.36 -8.24 24.25
CA ARG A 753 34.18 -9.01 25.49
C ARG A 753 34.51 -10.48 25.31
N PHE A 754 34.12 -11.07 24.19
CA PHE A 754 34.16 -12.52 23.99
C PHE A 754 35.26 -12.99 23.04
N HIS A 755 35.89 -12.11 22.27
CA HIS A 755 36.95 -12.40 21.29
C HIS A 755 36.70 -13.70 20.50
N PRO A 756 35.59 -13.80 19.73
CA PRO A 756 35.20 -15.06 19.09
C PRO A 756 36.27 -15.58 18.13
N LYS A 757 36.45 -16.90 18.10
CA LYS A 757 37.51 -17.58 17.33
C LYS A 757 37.53 -17.25 15.82
N PHE A 758 36.41 -16.84 15.25
CA PHE A 758 36.33 -16.49 13.82
C PHE A 758 37.14 -15.23 13.45
N LEU A 759 37.46 -14.37 14.42
CA LEU A 759 38.30 -13.19 14.22
C LEU A 759 39.73 -13.56 13.76
N ASN A 760 40.23 -14.69 14.23
CA ASN A 760 41.58 -15.18 13.97
C ASN A 760 41.70 -16.08 12.73
N ARG A 761 40.59 -16.41 12.06
CA ARG A 761 40.59 -17.26 10.86
C ARG A 761 40.57 -16.38 9.60
N MET A 762 41.53 -16.54 8.68
CA MET A 762 41.47 -15.92 7.33
C MET A 762 40.50 -16.66 6.41
#